data_1fe8c962f13fce49523552696eca523e
#
_entry.id   1fe8c962f13fce49523552696eca523e
#
_cell.length_a   1.000
_cell.length_b   1.000
_cell.length_c   1.000
_cell.angle_alpha   90.00
_cell.angle_beta   90.00
_cell.angle_gamma   90.00
#
_symmetry.space_group_name_H-M   'P 1'
#
loop_
_entity.id
_entity.type
_entity.pdbx_description
1 polymer ?
#
loop_
_entity_poly.entity_id
_entity_poly.type
_entity_poly.pdbx_seq_one_letter_code
_entity_poly.pdbx_strand_id
1 'polypeptide(L)'
;MKLSTKNLLASALPLLIGLLLGGFALPANAASAPEALPAGALTHSASLYLRDAASDKIRWQPWGDASFALARKLNRPVMIDIGAVWCHWCHVIDNTTYTDPEVVRILNARFVPIKVDSDERPDVDSYYQAAAANLTGAGGWPLVCFVTPDGALMYAAGYLPAEPKGAGSAASAAMIPLLQRIATAWATDKRELSGQADALALKLAAEAHSLPASSSRGDSQALRAQILAGLKSSYDPEGGGFGSGPGPRFYDFPALRLALAYGFFQHPEYRRIATDSLIKISRGGVFDQLGGGFHRYSTDPRWRVPHFEKMAYDQAMALTTYTEAYQLTRDPRLLAVIRQTIGYVNGTLLGSDRLAFSAHQDADSFKGDDGSYYTWTLDEVKHALPADRARAAILFYGMDAASPPRAPDGRIVLAQALTPEALADKLKISPAAARAILVKANQGLLAARNRRRTPPVDHVVMTDRNALMASAFLTVAEATGDDRCEKTALGDLDFILGHLRAPDGSFYHEFSEGNAAVRGIAADQVYLAAALLDAFQATGNAKYLTEARALAGIVIAKFRDPQTGLIRNVSAGPKDNVLAAPAASPQVMYDTPMPSVQGQAAIVMRMLGEITSDAQYTKRSDELLAPASVLAGGNADSTLGTVGLALEAAADGGATIAIVGPQGDAKTAALLAAAFAAYRPAKIVVRVDPAHAKSGAMPTAAQAMYAAAGRHDAPLAFVCAGTACARPVSDPHALAQVIATFMAGAASSASTPARKPRTEPSSEPSFKVQL
;
A
#
# COMPACT_ATOMS: atom_id res chain seq x y z
N MET A 1 35.61 -13.00 2.68
CA MET A 1 35.49 -14.37 3.21
C MET A 1 34.00 -14.71 3.20
N LYS A 2 33.53 -15.47 2.21
CA LYS A 2 32.12 -15.83 2.01
C LYS A 2 31.79 -16.95 3.01
N LEU A 3 31.04 -16.66 4.04
CA LEU A 3 30.39 -17.69 4.87
C LEU A 3 28.97 -17.88 4.32
N SER A 4 28.79 -19.02 3.69
CA SER A 4 27.53 -19.49 3.10
C SER A 4 26.52 -19.78 4.20
N THR A 5 25.42 -19.04 4.24
CA THR A 5 24.27 -19.23 5.13
C THR A 5 23.36 -20.41 4.74
N LYS A 6 23.81 -21.28 3.83
CA LYS A 6 23.03 -22.44 3.33
C LYS A 6 23.01 -23.66 4.25
N ASN A 7 23.77 -23.71 5.33
CA ASN A 7 23.92 -24.94 6.12
C ASN A 7 23.27 -24.96 7.51
N LEU A 8 22.47 -23.95 7.89
CA LEU A 8 21.75 -23.94 9.17
C LEU A 8 20.26 -24.28 9.08
N LEU A 9 19.70 -24.34 7.88
CA LEU A 9 18.28 -24.67 7.65
C LEU A 9 18.02 -26.17 7.43
N ALA A 10 19.07 -27.00 7.31
CA ALA A 10 18.92 -28.43 6.96
C ALA A 10 18.69 -29.35 8.17
N SER A 11 18.83 -28.88 9.40
CA SER A 11 18.82 -29.76 10.59
C SER A 11 17.50 -29.84 11.38
N ALA A 12 16.54 -28.93 11.12
CA ALA A 12 15.26 -28.94 11.83
C ALA A 12 14.08 -29.55 11.04
N LEU A 13 14.22 -29.69 9.72
CA LEU A 13 13.16 -30.19 8.83
C LEU A 13 12.91 -31.69 8.82
N PRO A 14 13.89 -32.58 9.09
CA PRO A 14 13.64 -34.02 9.00
C PRO A 14 12.77 -34.62 10.14
N LEU A 15 12.67 -33.98 11.31
CA LEU A 15 11.95 -34.56 12.44
C LEU A 15 10.43 -34.42 12.33
N LEU A 16 9.90 -33.35 11.79
CA LEU A 16 8.45 -33.22 11.62
C LEU A 16 7.88 -34.12 10.50
N ILE A 17 8.67 -34.48 9.53
CA ILE A 17 8.26 -35.38 8.42
C ILE A 17 8.35 -36.85 8.84
N GLY A 18 9.25 -37.19 9.71
CA GLY A 18 9.47 -38.58 10.13
C GLY A 18 8.37 -39.19 11.04
N LEU A 19 7.76 -38.37 11.91
CA LEU A 19 6.67 -38.81 12.81
C LEU A 19 5.32 -39.05 12.13
N LEU A 20 5.15 -38.57 10.89
CA LEU A 20 3.89 -38.66 10.15
C LEU A 20 3.77 -39.90 9.24
N LEU A 21 4.73 -40.83 9.26
CA LEU A 21 4.74 -42.00 8.35
C LEU A 21 4.37 -43.35 9.02
N GLY A 22 4.11 -43.38 10.33
CA GLY A 22 3.73 -44.62 11.05
C GLY A 22 2.22 -44.82 11.06
N GLY A 23 1.70 -45.69 10.23
CA GLY A 23 0.32 -46.15 10.30
C GLY A 23 0.08 -47.12 11.47
N PHE A 24 -0.57 -46.68 12.56
CA PHE A 24 -1.10 -47.55 13.60
C PHE A 24 -2.63 -47.48 13.65
N ALA A 25 -3.29 -48.62 13.56
CA ALA A 25 -4.72 -48.78 13.82
C ALA A 25 -4.99 -48.63 15.32
N LEU A 26 -5.81 -47.67 15.71
CA LEU A 26 -6.21 -47.44 17.11
C LEU A 26 -7.41 -48.30 17.49
N PRO A 27 -7.47 -48.88 18.75
CA PRO A 27 -8.65 -49.53 19.25
C PRO A 27 -9.78 -48.52 19.47
N ALA A 28 -11.00 -48.90 19.06
CA ALA A 28 -12.20 -48.11 19.25
C ALA A 28 -12.59 -48.08 20.74
N ASN A 29 -12.21 -47.03 21.44
CA ASN A 29 -12.82 -46.73 22.73
C ASN A 29 -14.09 -45.94 22.51
N ALA A 30 -15.21 -46.39 23.09
CA ALA A 30 -16.49 -45.69 23.03
C ALA A 30 -16.40 -44.34 23.80
N ALA A 31 -15.94 -43.30 23.11
CA ALA A 31 -15.96 -41.94 23.63
C ALA A 31 -17.39 -41.41 23.52
N SER A 32 -17.87 -40.77 24.58
CA SER A 32 -19.07 -39.93 24.55
C SER A 32 -19.08 -39.05 23.29
N ALA A 33 -20.27 -38.87 22.66
CA ALA A 33 -20.40 -38.05 21.45
C ALA A 33 -19.68 -36.71 21.69
N PRO A 34 -18.82 -36.27 20.76
CA PRO A 34 -18.04 -35.06 20.96
C PRO A 34 -18.99 -33.86 21.13
N GLU A 35 -18.75 -33.02 22.14
CA GLU A 35 -19.51 -31.80 22.37
C GLU A 35 -19.54 -30.99 21.07
N ALA A 36 -20.77 -30.63 20.64
CA ALA A 36 -20.99 -29.97 19.36
C ALA A 36 -20.58 -28.48 19.44
N LEU A 37 -19.89 -27.97 18.41
CA LEU A 37 -19.59 -26.57 18.30
C LEU A 37 -20.84 -25.71 18.13
N PRO A 38 -20.87 -24.46 18.62
CA PRO A 38 -21.95 -23.52 18.33
C PRO A 38 -22.14 -23.33 16.81
N ALA A 39 -23.37 -23.24 16.36
CA ALA A 39 -23.70 -22.92 14.96
C ALA A 39 -24.09 -21.44 14.85
N GLY A 40 -23.87 -20.83 13.67
CA GLY A 40 -24.31 -19.46 13.38
C GLY A 40 -23.54 -18.36 14.15
N ALA A 41 -22.35 -18.66 14.67
CA ALA A 41 -21.58 -17.71 15.46
C ALA A 41 -21.15 -16.45 14.67
N LEU A 42 -21.15 -16.49 13.32
CA LEU A 42 -20.78 -15.40 12.42
C LEU A 42 -21.96 -14.60 11.86
N THR A 43 -23.20 -14.94 12.21
CA THR A 43 -24.43 -14.34 11.62
C THR A 43 -24.51 -12.83 11.78
N HIS A 44 -23.94 -12.28 12.83
CA HIS A 44 -23.97 -10.84 13.15
C HIS A 44 -22.60 -10.16 12.98
N SER A 45 -21.67 -10.77 12.24
CA SER A 45 -20.40 -10.12 11.92
C SER A 45 -20.59 -8.86 11.06
N ALA A 46 -19.79 -7.85 11.26
CA ALA A 46 -19.73 -6.67 10.38
C ALA A 46 -19.15 -7.03 9.00
N SER A 47 -18.21 -7.99 8.95
CA SER A 47 -17.61 -8.48 7.72
C SER A 47 -18.59 -9.28 6.86
N LEU A 48 -18.69 -8.93 5.58
CA LEU A 48 -19.46 -9.68 4.60
C LEU A 48 -18.90 -11.10 4.41
N TYR A 49 -17.58 -11.23 4.36
CA TYR A 49 -16.87 -12.51 4.25
C TYR A 49 -17.25 -13.49 5.37
N LEU A 50 -17.32 -12.99 6.59
CA LEU A 50 -17.70 -13.79 7.75
C LEU A 50 -19.21 -14.10 7.77
N ARG A 51 -20.06 -13.12 7.41
CA ARG A 51 -21.53 -13.36 7.34
C ARG A 51 -21.92 -14.41 6.32
N ASP A 52 -21.26 -14.41 5.16
CA ASP A 52 -21.51 -15.41 4.12
C ASP A 52 -21.19 -16.82 4.61
N ALA A 53 -20.13 -16.97 5.39
CA ALA A 53 -19.75 -18.24 5.99
C ALA A 53 -20.64 -18.71 7.15
N ALA A 54 -21.51 -17.84 7.69
CA ALA A 54 -22.43 -18.20 8.79
C ALA A 54 -23.42 -19.31 8.42
N SER A 55 -23.72 -19.46 7.13
CA SER A 55 -24.61 -20.50 6.59
C SER A 55 -23.92 -21.81 6.24
N ASP A 56 -22.61 -21.89 6.36
CA ASP A 56 -21.81 -23.07 6.03
C ASP A 56 -22.12 -24.28 6.94
N LYS A 57 -21.90 -25.47 6.42
CA LYS A 57 -21.97 -26.70 7.20
C LYS A 57 -20.83 -26.85 8.21
N ILE A 58 -19.68 -26.18 7.96
CA ILE A 58 -18.60 -25.99 8.94
C ILE A 58 -19.10 -25.00 9.99
N ARG A 59 -18.93 -25.34 11.26
CA ARG A 59 -19.34 -24.49 12.38
C ARG A 59 -18.24 -23.47 12.69
N TRP A 60 -18.07 -22.52 11.79
CA TRP A 60 -17.09 -21.46 11.95
C TRP A 60 -17.31 -20.64 13.21
N GLN A 61 -16.22 -20.34 13.91
CA GLN A 61 -16.20 -19.47 15.08
C GLN A 61 -15.52 -18.13 14.72
N PRO A 62 -15.89 -17.02 15.37
CA PRO A 62 -15.18 -15.76 15.19
C PRO A 62 -13.80 -15.80 15.84
N TRP A 63 -12.89 -14.96 15.40
CA TRP A 63 -11.64 -14.72 16.10
C TRP A 63 -11.90 -14.09 17.48
N GLY A 64 -11.23 -14.58 18.53
CA GLY A 64 -11.29 -13.99 19.87
C GLY A 64 -11.15 -15.03 20.99
N ASP A 65 -10.99 -14.52 22.22
CA ASP A 65 -10.75 -15.30 23.42
C ASP A 65 -11.76 -16.42 23.66
N ALA A 66 -13.04 -16.19 23.32
CA ALA A 66 -14.10 -17.20 23.50
C ALA A 66 -13.85 -18.45 22.66
N SER A 67 -13.42 -18.31 21.40
CA SER A 67 -13.15 -19.43 20.50
C SER A 67 -11.92 -20.22 20.93
N PHE A 68 -10.88 -19.55 21.42
CA PHE A 68 -9.71 -20.21 21.96
C PHE A 68 -9.98 -20.84 23.33
N ALA A 69 -10.81 -20.23 24.17
CA ALA A 69 -11.29 -20.86 25.41
C ALA A 69 -12.11 -22.13 25.12
N LEU A 70 -12.94 -22.11 24.07
CA LEU A 70 -13.66 -23.30 23.60
C LEU A 70 -12.67 -24.40 23.15
N ALA A 71 -11.63 -24.05 22.40
CA ALA A 71 -10.60 -24.98 21.97
C ALA A 71 -9.86 -25.63 23.15
N ARG A 72 -9.50 -24.84 24.18
CA ARG A 72 -8.93 -25.35 25.42
C ARG A 72 -9.90 -26.29 26.16
N LYS A 73 -11.16 -25.90 26.32
CA LYS A 73 -12.20 -26.71 26.98
C LYS A 73 -12.40 -28.03 26.27
N LEU A 74 -12.46 -28.05 24.94
CA LEU A 74 -12.67 -29.24 24.13
C LEU A 74 -11.39 -30.06 23.90
N ASN A 75 -10.24 -29.54 24.30
CA ASN A 75 -8.92 -30.09 24.01
C ASN A 75 -8.73 -30.39 22.51
N ARG A 76 -9.09 -29.46 21.65
CA ARG A 76 -8.97 -29.59 20.20
C ARG A 76 -8.02 -28.56 19.64
N PRO A 77 -7.21 -28.90 18.60
CA PRO A 77 -6.45 -27.90 17.87
C PRO A 77 -7.40 -26.95 17.14
N VAL A 78 -6.91 -25.75 16.85
CA VAL A 78 -7.65 -24.74 16.08
C VAL A 78 -7.21 -24.82 14.63
N MET A 79 -8.16 -24.72 13.70
CA MET A 79 -7.90 -24.41 12.29
C MET A 79 -8.36 -22.99 12.02
N ILE A 80 -7.48 -22.13 11.54
CA ILE A 80 -7.80 -20.77 11.16
C ILE A 80 -7.79 -20.70 9.64
N ASP A 81 -8.86 -20.18 9.06
CA ASP A 81 -8.93 -19.80 7.65
C ASP A 81 -8.90 -18.26 7.56
N ILE A 82 -7.83 -17.71 6.99
CA ILE A 82 -7.65 -16.28 6.79
C ILE A 82 -7.87 -15.97 5.31
N GLY A 83 -8.84 -15.13 5.02
CA GLY A 83 -9.21 -14.76 3.65
C GLY A 83 -9.93 -13.42 3.61
N ALA A 84 -10.59 -13.15 2.49
CA ALA A 84 -11.36 -11.93 2.29
C ALA A 84 -12.42 -12.13 1.22
N VAL A 85 -13.46 -11.29 1.22
CA VAL A 85 -14.59 -11.38 0.28
C VAL A 85 -14.17 -11.09 -1.17
N TRP A 86 -13.10 -10.31 -1.41
CA TRP A 86 -12.60 -10.00 -2.75
C TRP A 86 -11.71 -11.11 -3.35
N CYS A 87 -11.32 -12.09 -2.56
CA CYS A 87 -10.29 -13.07 -2.91
C CYS A 87 -10.86 -14.23 -3.71
N HIS A 88 -10.58 -14.32 -5.01
CA HIS A 88 -11.01 -15.40 -5.88
C HIS A 88 -10.68 -16.81 -5.33
N TRP A 89 -9.43 -17.04 -4.89
CA TRP A 89 -9.04 -18.36 -4.35
C TRP A 89 -9.71 -18.69 -3.01
N CYS A 90 -10.13 -17.67 -2.24
CA CYS A 90 -10.95 -17.87 -1.06
C CYS A 90 -12.37 -18.34 -1.44
N HIS A 91 -12.96 -17.76 -2.48
CA HIS A 91 -14.21 -18.27 -3.05
C HIS A 91 -14.08 -19.71 -3.56
N VAL A 92 -12.93 -20.04 -4.19
CA VAL A 92 -12.69 -21.41 -4.68
C VAL A 92 -12.64 -22.39 -3.53
N ILE A 93 -11.90 -22.14 -2.45
CA ILE A 93 -11.82 -23.07 -1.29
C ILE A 93 -13.16 -23.19 -0.58
N ASP A 94 -13.87 -22.08 -0.37
CA ASP A 94 -15.19 -22.04 0.25
C ASP A 94 -16.21 -22.87 -0.53
N ASN A 95 -16.17 -22.79 -1.85
CA ASN A 95 -17.13 -23.45 -2.74
C ASN A 95 -16.79 -24.89 -3.12
N THR A 96 -15.57 -25.36 -2.84
CA THR A 96 -15.11 -26.71 -3.20
C THR A 96 -14.71 -27.51 -1.95
N THR A 97 -13.61 -27.12 -1.29
CA THR A 97 -13.04 -27.87 -0.18
C THR A 97 -13.93 -27.84 1.05
N TYR A 98 -14.46 -26.67 1.42
CA TYR A 98 -15.29 -26.52 2.62
C TYR A 98 -16.74 -26.99 2.45
N THR A 99 -17.15 -27.33 1.23
CA THR A 99 -18.43 -28.01 0.98
C THR A 99 -18.31 -29.54 0.99
N ASP A 100 -17.08 -30.10 0.99
CA ASP A 100 -16.86 -31.54 1.01
C ASP A 100 -17.36 -32.15 2.32
N PRO A 101 -18.22 -33.20 2.29
CA PRO A 101 -18.81 -33.78 3.50
C PRO A 101 -17.80 -34.34 4.50
N GLU A 102 -16.67 -34.87 4.04
CA GLU A 102 -15.65 -35.45 4.91
C GLU A 102 -14.82 -34.36 5.58
N VAL A 103 -14.46 -33.28 4.85
CA VAL A 103 -13.84 -32.08 5.41
C VAL A 103 -14.71 -31.50 6.52
N VAL A 104 -16.01 -31.27 6.23
CA VAL A 104 -16.98 -30.75 7.20
C VAL A 104 -17.06 -31.67 8.44
N ARG A 105 -17.14 -32.99 8.25
CA ARG A 105 -17.23 -33.94 9.33
C ARG A 105 -16.00 -33.91 10.24
N ILE A 106 -14.80 -33.89 9.66
CA ILE A 106 -13.55 -33.91 10.44
C ILE A 106 -13.39 -32.58 11.19
N LEU A 107 -13.58 -31.45 10.52
CA LEU A 107 -13.43 -30.11 11.13
C LEU A 107 -14.38 -29.96 12.33
N ASN A 108 -15.66 -30.21 12.15
CA ASN A 108 -16.64 -30.07 13.23
C ASN A 108 -16.41 -31.03 14.41
N ALA A 109 -15.83 -32.20 14.18
CA ALA A 109 -15.62 -33.22 15.21
C ALA A 109 -14.28 -33.08 15.95
N ARG A 110 -13.21 -32.64 15.26
CA ARG A 110 -11.83 -32.77 15.77
C ARG A 110 -11.10 -31.44 15.93
N PHE A 111 -11.64 -30.34 15.40
CA PHE A 111 -11.05 -29.00 15.44
C PHE A 111 -12.02 -27.97 16.03
N VAL A 112 -11.52 -26.79 16.33
CA VAL A 112 -12.32 -25.56 16.42
C VAL A 112 -11.97 -24.73 15.20
N PRO A 113 -12.83 -24.68 14.17
CA PRO A 113 -12.57 -23.88 12.98
C PRO A 113 -12.86 -22.41 13.27
N ILE A 114 -11.92 -21.54 12.99
CA ILE A 114 -12.05 -20.08 13.11
C ILE A 114 -11.90 -19.50 11.71
N LYS A 115 -12.81 -18.59 11.32
CA LYS A 115 -12.68 -17.83 10.08
C LYS A 115 -12.32 -16.39 10.40
N VAL A 116 -11.36 -15.84 9.66
CA VAL A 116 -10.80 -14.49 9.85
C VAL A 116 -10.86 -13.72 8.55
N ASP A 117 -11.42 -12.55 8.58
CA ASP A 117 -11.33 -11.59 7.50
C ASP A 117 -10.01 -10.81 7.63
N SER A 118 -9.14 -10.89 6.63
CA SER A 118 -7.84 -10.23 6.61
C SER A 118 -7.97 -8.70 6.61
N ASP A 119 -9.06 -8.18 6.05
CA ASP A 119 -9.32 -6.74 6.03
C ASP A 119 -9.81 -6.23 7.39
N GLU A 120 -10.68 -6.99 8.08
CA GLU A 120 -11.12 -6.66 9.45
C GLU A 120 -9.99 -6.81 10.47
N ARG A 121 -9.13 -7.85 10.29
CA ARG A 121 -8.07 -8.19 11.24
C ARG A 121 -6.68 -8.27 10.59
N PRO A 122 -6.17 -7.14 10.06
CA PRO A 122 -4.83 -7.09 9.45
C PRO A 122 -3.70 -7.41 10.43
N ASP A 123 -3.95 -7.27 11.72
CA ASP A 123 -3.02 -7.66 12.79
C ASP A 123 -2.85 -9.18 12.88
N VAL A 124 -3.95 -9.93 12.80
CA VAL A 124 -3.96 -11.39 12.82
C VAL A 124 -3.36 -11.93 11.52
N ASP A 125 -3.80 -11.38 10.38
CA ASP A 125 -3.28 -11.76 9.06
C ASP A 125 -1.76 -11.57 9.00
N SER A 126 -1.24 -10.39 9.31
CA SER A 126 0.21 -10.10 9.27
C SER A 126 1.02 -11.05 10.15
N TYR A 127 0.52 -11.40 11.34
CA TYR A 127 1.20 -12.32 12.23
C TYR A 127 1.32 -13.73 11.63
N TYR A 128 0.19 -14.29 11.14
CA TYR A 128 0.20 -15.64 10.60
C TYR A 128 0.85 -15.72 9.23
N GLN A 129 0.79 -14.68 8.40
CA GLN A 129 1.56 -14.59 7.14
C GLN A 129 3.07 -14.68 7.41
N ALA A 130 3.57 -13.93 8.40
CA ALA A 130 4.97 -13.99 8.80
C ALA A 130 5.36 -15.35 9.36
N ALA A 131 4.54 -15.91 10.25
CA ALA A 131 4.78 -17.22 10.84
C ALA A 131 4.76 -18.34 9.78
N ALA A 132 3.82 -18.31 8.85
CA ALA A 132 3.71 -19.25 7.75
C ALA A 132 4.89 -19.16 6.79
N ALA A 133 5.31 -17.96 6.40
CA ALA A 133 6.48 -17.75 5.55
C ALA A 133 7.76 -18.34 6.19
N ASN A 134 7.92 -18.17 7.50
CA ASN A 134 9.06 -18.74 8.25
C ASN A 134 9.00 -20.28 8.38
N LEU A 135 7.80 -20.85 8.55
CA LEU A 135 7.65 -22.28 8.83
C LEU A 135 7.61 -23.14 7.55
N THR A 136 6.80 -22.72 6.57
CA THR A 136 6.50 -23.53 5.39
C THR A 136 6.81 -22.83 4.07
N GLY A 137 7.15 -21.54 4.10
CA GLY A 137 7.25 -20.69 2.91
C GLY A 137 5.88 -20.34 2.30
N ALA A 138 4.77 -20.67 2.98
CA ALA A 138 3.43 -20.31 2.55
C ALA A 138 3.16 -18.83 2.74
N GLY A 139 2.30 -18.26 1.90
CA GLY A 139 1.84 -16.87 1.98
C GLY A 139 0.73 -16.60 0.99
N GLY A 140 0.09 -15.43 1.10
CA GLY A 140 -1.08 -15.05 0.30
C GLY A 140 -2.39 -15.61 0.85
N TRP A 141 -3.47 -15.45 0.11
CA TRP A 141 -4.83 -15.85 0.51
C TRP A 141 -5.43 -16.87 -0.45
N PRO A 142 -6.24 -17.85 0.06
CA PRO A 142 -6.49 -18.10 1.48
C PRO A 142 -5.23 -18.57 2.19
N LEU A 143 -5.10 -18.24 3.50
CA LEU A 143 -4.08 -18.81 4.37
C LEU A 143 -4.75 -19.71 5.41
N VAL A 144 -4.49 -21.00 5.33
CA VAL A 144 -5.01 -22.01 6.26
C VAL A 144 -3.93 -22.34 7.30
N CYS A 145 -4.20 -21.96 8.55
CA CYS A 145 -3.30 -22.19 9.68
C CYS A 145 -3.87 -23.23 10.63
N PHE A 146 -3.02 -24.14 11.10
CA PHE A 146 -3.31 -25.05 12.21
C PHE A 146 -2.50 -24.60 13.43
N VAL A 147 -3.20 -24.29 14.52
CA VAL A 147 -2.59 -23.70 15.69
C VAL A 147 -2.99 -24.46 16.97
N THR A 148 -2.20 -24.28 18.02
CA THR A 148 -2.55 -24.77 19.36
C THR A 148 -3.75 -23.96 19.92
N PRO A 149 -4.43 -24.43 20.98
CA PRO A 149 -5.46 -23.66 21.68
C PRO A 149 -4.96 -22.34 22.30
N ASP A 150 -3.67 -22.08 22.28
CA ASP A 150 -3.03 -20.85 22.74
C ASP A 150 -2.51 -19.99 21.58
N GLY A 151 -2.84 -20.37 20.32
CA GLY A 151 -2.56 -19.57 19.11
C GLY A 151 -1.19 -19.81 18.48
N ALA A 152 -0.35 -20.70 19.01
CA ALA A 152 0.96 -21.00 18.42
C ALA A 152 0.84 -21.85 17.15
N LEU A 153 1.50 -21.42 16.05
CA LEU A 153 1.41 -22.04 14.73
C LEU A 153 2.11 -23.41 14.67
N MET A 154 1.37 -24.45 14.28
CA MET A 154 1.88 -25.82 14.05
C MET A 154 2.12 -26.09 12.56
N TYR A 155 1.26 -25.60 11.69
CA TYR A 155 1.37 -25.79 10.24
C TYR A 155 0.58 -24.71 9.49
N ALA A 156 1.03 -24.36 8.28
CA ALA A 156 0.30 -23.46 7.40
C ALA A 156 0.39 -23.90 5.94
N ALA A 157 -0.66 -23.59 5.17
CA ALA A 157 -0.71 -23.79 3.73
C ALA A 157 -1.61 -22.71 3.08
N GLY A 158 -1.44 -22.50 1.77
CA GLY A 158 -2.41 -21.75 0.98
C GLY A 158 -3.62 -22.61 0.62
N TYR A 159 -4.15 -22.44 -0.61
CA TYR A 159 -5.25 -23.26 -1.11
C TYR A 159 -4.95 -24.77 -1.07
N LEU A 160 -5.88 -25.54 -0.49
CA LEU A 160 -5.83 -27.01 -0.41
C LEU A 160 -7.12 -27.60 -1.00
N PRO A 161 -7.06 -28.46 -2.04
CA PRO A 161 -8.23 -29.24 -2.48
C PRO A 161 -8.63 -30.25 -1.41
N ALA A 162 -9.87 -30.71 -1.41
CA ALA A 162 -10.36 -31.73 -0.45
C ALA A 162 -9.53 -33.02 -0.52
N GLU A 163 -9.33 -33.54 -1.74
CA GLU A 163 -8.57 -34.75 -2.05
C GLU A 163 -7.34 -34.45 -2.94
N PRO A 164 -6.30 -35.30 -2.93
CA PRO A 164 -5.14 -35.13 -3.79
C PRO A 164 -5.53 -35.15 -5.27
N LYS A 165 -5.14 -34.15 -6.04
CA LYS A 165 -5.38 -34.10 -7.48
C LYS A 165 -4.18 -34.68 -8.25
N GLY A 166 -4.37 -35.82 -8.92
CA GLY A 166 -3.40 -36.46 -9.80
C GLY A 166 -2.56 -37.56 -9.13
N ALA A 167 -2.10 -38.52 -9.95
CA ALA A 167 -1.23 -39.62 -9.51
C ALA A 167 0.13 -39.08 -9.09
N GLY A 168 0.56 -39.32 -7.84
CA GLY A 168 1.82 -38.87 -7.30
C GLY A 168 1.77 -37.57 -6.50
N SER A 169 0.60 -36.97 -6.31
CA SER A 169 0.44 -35.81 -5.42
C SER A 169 0.74 -36.20 -3.96
N ALA A 170 1.55 -35.39 -3.28
CA ALA A 170 1.82 -35.62 -1.85
C ALA A 170 0.51 -35.53 -1.04
N ALA A 171 0.32 -36.41 -0.09
CA ALA A 171 -0.85 -36.40 0.81
C ALA A 171 -0.95 -35.10 1.62
N SER A 172 0.15 -34.36 1.78
CA SER A 172 0.18 -33.01 2.39
C SER A 172 -0.42 -31.91 1.51
N ALA A 173 -0.67 -32.18 0.24
CA ALA A 173 -1.23 -31.23 -0.71
C ALA A 173 -2.77 -31.28 -0.78
N ALA A 174 -3.43 -31.88 0.20
CA ALA A 174 -4.88 -31.97 0.26
C ALA A 174 -5.41 -31.89 1.70
N MET A 175 -6.63 -31.38 1.87
CA MET A 175 -7.21 -31.05 3.17
C MET A 175 -7.50 -32.29 4.00
N ILE A 176 -8.17 -33.31 3.45
CA ILE A 176 -8.60 -34.49 4.22
C ILE A 176 -7.41 -35.22 4.85
N PRO A 177 -6.36 -35.63 4.10
CA PRO A 177 -5.22 -36.30 4.69
C PRO A 177 -4.49 -35.41 5.72
N LEU A 178 -4.42 -34.10 5.50
CA LEU A 178 -3.79 -33.16 6.42
C LEU A 178 -4.57 -33.08 7.74
N LEU A 179 -5.89 -32.91 7.68
CA LEU A 179 -6.76 -32.89 8.87
C LEU A 179 -6.64 -34.18 9.69
N GLN A 180 -6.64 -35.34 9.03
CA GLN A 180 -6.49 -36.64 9.71
C GLN A 180 -5.16 -36.75 10.43
N ARG A 181 -4.06 -36.32 9.79
CA ARG A 181 -2.71 -36.38 10.39
C ARG A 181 -2.60 -35.44 11.59
N ILE A 182 -3.03 -34.18 11.47
CA ILE A 182 -2.96 -33.24 12.59
C ILE A 182 -3.84 -33.68 13.73
N ALA A 183 -5.07 -34.15 13.46
CA ALA A 183 -5.95 -34.66 14.52
C ALA A 183 -5.37 -35.91 15.24
N THR A 184 -4.69 -36.79 14.52
CA THR A 184 -4.03 -37.97 15.09
C THR A 184 -2.82 -37.54 15.94
N ALA A 185 -1.93 -36.70 15.38
CA ALA A 185 -0.75 -36.22 16.10
C ALA A 185 -1.15 -35.40 17.35
N TRP A 186 -2.22 -34.63 17.29
CA TRP A 186 -2.74 -33.91 18.47
C TRP A 186 -3.23 -34.90 19.57
N ALA A 187 -3.80 -36.02 19.18
CA ALA A 187 -4.27 -37.03 20.14
C ALA A 187 -3.14 -37.84 20.77
N THR A 188 -2.04 -38.08 20.03
CA THR A 188 -0.93 -38.97 20.47
C THR A 188 0.27 -38.20 21.02
N ASP A 189 0.63 -37.05 20.39
CA ASP A 189 1.90 -36.36 20.61
C ASP A 189 1.72 -34.85 20.92
N LYS A 190 0.59 -34.49 21.51
CA LYS A 190 0.21 -33.10 21.81
C LYS A 190 1.32 -32.26 22.44
N ARG A 191 2.05 -32.85 23.43
CA ARG A 191 3.11 -32.11 24.16
C ARG A 191 4.25 -31.71 23.23
N GLU A 192 4.65 -32.61 22.35
CA GLU A 192 5.71 -32.34 21.38
C GLU A 192 5.30 -31.30 20.37
N LEU A 193 4.09 -31.42 19.77
CA LEU A 193 3.55 -30.48 18.84
C LEU A 193 3.43 -29.06 19.43
N SER A 194 2.89 -28.95 20.66
CA SER A 194 2.80 -27.66 21.35
C SER A 194 4.18 -27.08 21.63
N GLY A 195 5.15 -27.91 22.10
CA GLY A 195 6.51 -27.46 22.36
C GLY A 195 7.22 -26.92 21.10
N GLN A 196 7.01 -27.54 19.94
CA GLN A 196 7.57 -27.07 18.66
C GLN A 196 6.92 -25.77 18.21
N ALA A 197 5.59 -25.65 18.34
CA ALA A 197 4.86 -24.44 18.02
C ALA A 197 5.25 -23.25 18.91
N ASP A 198 5.40 -23.50 20.21
CA ASP A 198 5.86 -22.49 21.18
C ASP A 198 7.30 -22.06 20.90
N ALA A 199 8.18 -22.98 20.51
CA ALA A 199 9.56 -22.66 20.11
C ALA A 199 9.60 -21.76 18.89
N LEU A 200 8.72 -21.98 17.89
CA LEU A 200 8.57 -21.08 16.73
C LEU A 200 8.08 -19.70 17.17
N ALA A 201 7.04 -19.64 18.00
CA ALA A 201 6.51 -18.36 18.50
C ALA A 201 7.58 -17.57 19.27
N LEU A 202 8.37 -18.25 20.13
CA LEU A 202 9.49 -17.64 20.84
C LEU A 202 10.60 -17.17 19.89
N LYS A 203 10.90 -17.94 18.84
CA LYS A 203 11.88 -17.54 17.83
C LYS A 203 11.43 -16.26 17.11
N LEU A 204 10.20 -16.19 16.64
CA LEU A 204 9.65 -15.01 15.97
C LEU A 204 9.64 -13.80 16.91
N ALA A 205 9.27 -13.99 18.17
CA ALA A 205 9.34 -12.93 19.17
C ALA A 205 10.78 -12.47 19.42
N ALA A 206 11.76 -13.40 19.51
CA ALA A 206 13.16 -13.07 19.69
C ALA A 206 13.75 -12.33 18.48
N GLU A 207 13.38 -12.72 17.26
CA GLU A 207 13.79 -12.02 16.03
C GLU A 207 13.26 -10.58 16.02
N ALA A 208 12.02 -10.37 16.44
CA ALA A 208 11.45 -9.03 16.58
C ALA A 208 12.16 -8.19 17.66
N HIS A 209 12.66 -8.81 18.74
CA HIS A 209 13.40 -8.12 19.81
C HIS A 209 14.92 -8.03 19.57
N SER A 210 15.48 -8.81 18.64
CA SER A 210 16.93 -8.79 18.34
C SER A 210 17.37 -7.56 17.54
N LEU A 211 16.43 -6.71 17.16
CA LEU A 211 16.74 -5.43 16.54
C LEU A 211 17.53 -4.57 17.52
N PRO A 212 18.69 -4.00 17.11
CA PRO A 212 19.49 -3.15 17.99
C PRO A 212 18.65 -2.02 18.55
N ALA A 213 18.87 -1.72 19.81
CA ALA A 213 18.24 -0.58 20.47
C ALA A 213 18.40 0.68 19.62
N SER A 214 17.38 1.53 19.58
CA SER A 214 17.28 2.78 18.80
C SER A 214 18.43 3.79 19.02
N SER A 215 19.38 3.49 19.87
CA SER A 215 20.57 4.30 20.17
C SER A 215 21.71 4.17 19.15
N SER A 216 21.74 3.12 18.32
CA SER A 216 22.69 3.03 17.23
C SER A 216 22.16 3.84 16.05
N ARG A 217 22.67 5.06 15.86
CA ARG A 217 22.47 5.80 14.60
C ARG A 217 23.14 4.98 13.50
N GLY A 218 22.34 4.18 12.81
CA GLY A 218 22.77 3.57 11.57
C GLY A 218 23.03 4.66 10.52
N ASP A 219 23.82 4.32 9.51
CA ASP A 219 24.13 5.24 8.41
C ASP A 219 22.89 5.35 7.48
N SER A 220 22.03 6.35 7.75
CA SER A 220 20.85 6.66 6.92
C SER A 220 21.22 6.97 5.47
N GLN A 221 22.44 7.52 5.23
CA GLN A 221 22.91 7.78 3.88
C GLN A 221 23.30 6.49 3.17
N ALA A 222 23.95 5.56 3.86
CA ALA A 222 24.27 4.24 3.31
C ALA A 222 23.01 3.45 3.00
N LEU A 223 22.00 3.44 3.89
CA LEU A 223 20.72 2.81 3.63
C LEU A 223 20.02 3.40 2.40
N ARG A 224 19.93 4.72 2.31
CA ARG A 224 19.37 5.41 1.15
C ARG A 224 20.06 4.98 -0.15
N ALA A 225 21.39 4.97 -0.16
CA ALA A 225 22.17 4.54 -1.32
C ALA A 225 21.90 3.07 -1.68
N GLN A 226 21.73 2.19 -0.69
CA GLN A 226 21.40 0.79 -0.92
C GLN A 226 20.00 0.61 -1.51
N ILE A 227 18.98 1.29 -0.98
CA ILE A 227 17.60 1.25 -1.54
C ILE A 227 17.62 1.69 -3.01
N LEU A 228 18.26 2.82 -3.31
CA LEU A 228 18.36 3.33 -4.68
C LEU A 228 19.11 2.38 -5.61
N ALA A 229 20.20 1.77 -5.15
CA ALA A 229 20.91 0.74 -5.90
C ALA A 229 20.03 -0.51 -6.13
N GLY A 230 19.26 -0.91 -5.12
CA GLY A 230 18.29 -2.00 -5.19
C GLY A 230 17.21 -1.73 -6.24
N LEU A 231 16.62 -0.55 -6.26
CA LEU A 231 15.66 -0.13 -7.30
C LEU A 231 16.25 -0.23 -8.71
N LYS A 232 17.48 0.25 -8.89
CA LYS A 232 18.13 0.22 -10.20
C LYS A 232 18.45 -1.21 -10.65
N SER A 233 18.88 -2.07 -9.73
CA SER A 233 19.25 -3.46 -10.04
C SER A 233 18.04 -4.37 -10.26
N SER A 234 16.90 -4.08 -9.63
CA SER A 234 15.65 -4.85 -9.77
C SER A 234 14.74 -4.37 -10.89
N TYR A 235 15.04 -3.23 -11.52
CA TYR A 235 14.22 -2.67 -12.59
C TYR A 235 14.18 -3.60 -13.83
N ASP A 236 12.98 -3.89 -14.30
CA ASP A 236 12.74 -4.65 -15.53
C ASP A 236 12.57 -3.69 -16.72
N PRO A 237 13.57 -3.57 -17.61
CA PRO A 237 13.47 -2.67 -18.76
C PRO A 237 12.46 -3.13 -19.84
N GLU A 238 12.07 -4.41 -19.88
CA GLU A 238 11.07 -4.92 -20.82
C GLU A 238 9.64 -4.75 -20.30
N GLY A 239 9.36 -5.23 -19.09
CA GLY A 239 8.04 -5.15 -18.46
C GLY A 239 7.77 -3.82 -17.83
N GLY A 240 8.78 -3.15 -17.33
CA GLY A 240 8.63 -2.05 -16.37
C GLY A 240 8.32 -2.55 -14.96
N GLY A 241 8.51 -1.70 -13.96
CA GLY A 241 8.41 -2.10 -12.55
C GLY A 241 9.66 -2.80 -12.04
N PHE A 242 9.55 -3.46 -10.91
CA PHE A 242 10.68 -4.08 -10.21
C PHE A 242 10.50 -5.60 -10.09
N GLY A 243 11.62 -6.32 -9.98
CA GLY A 243 11.65 -7.76 -9.85
C GLY A 243 12.15 -8.48 -11.10
N SER A 244 12.52 -9.75 -10.96
CA SER A 244 13.03 -10.61 -12.02
C SER A 244 12.26 -11.93 -12.06
N GLY A 245 12.18 -12.54 -13.25
CA GLY A 245 11.54 -13.86 -13.43
C GLY A 245 10.09 -13.81 -13.91
N PRO A 246 9.47 -14.98 -14.12
CA PRO A 246 8.16 -15.12 -14.77
C PRO A 246 6.95 -14.95 -13.83
N GLY A 247 7.18 -14.73 -12.54
CA GLY A 247 6.13 -14.68 -11.52
C GLY A 247 5.25 -13.42 -11.57
N PRO A 248 4.31 -13.32 -10.63
CA PRO A 248 3.43 -12.17 -10.52
C PRO A 248 4.19 -10.87 -10.29
N ARG A 249 3.54 -9.76 -10.66
CA ARG A 249 4.06 -8.39 -10.50
C ARG A 249 3.08 -7.54 -9.72
N PHE A 250 3.61 -6.87 -8.70
CA PHE A 250 2.92 -5.82 -7.95
C PHE A 250 3.42 -4.45 -8.41
N TYR A 251 2.65 -3.40 -8.13
CA TYR A 251 2.92 -2.06 -8.67
C TYR A 251 4.13 -1.37 -8.05
N ASP A 252 4.45 -1.67 -6.79
CA ASP A 252 5.50 -1.01 -5.99
C ASP A 252 5.43 0.53 -6.09
N PHE A 253 4.22 1.09 -6.00
CA PHE A 253 3.98 2.53 -6.16
C PHE A 253 4.87 3.41 -5.26
N PRO A 254 5.11 3.07 -3.97
CA PRO A 254 6.04 3.84 -3.15
C PRO A 254 7.47 3.87 -3.72
N ALA A 255 7.95 2.76 -4.28
CA ALA A 255 9.26 2.70 -4.93
C ALA A 255 9.32 3.54 -6.21
N LEU A 256 8.25 3.57 -7.00
CA LEU A 256 8.14 4.45 -8.17
C LEU A 256 8.12 5.92 -7.76
N ARG A 257 7.45 6.28 -6.67
CA ARG A 257 7.48 7.63 -6.09
C ARG A 257 8.88 8.02 -5.63
N LEU A 258 9.60 7.11 -4.96
CA LEU A 258 11.00 7.32 -4.59
C LEU A 258 11.87 7.56 -5.83
N ALA A 259 11.67 6.78 -6.90
CA ALA A 259 12.40 6.97 -8.16
C ALA A 259 12.07 8.34 -8.81
N LEU A 260 10.81 8.83 -8.73
CA LEU A 260 10.46 10.19 -9.17
C LEU A 260 11.14 11.24 -8.32
N ALA A 261 11.14 11.08 -7.00
CA ALA A 261 11.74 12.02 -6.06
C ALA A 261 13.26 12.16 -6.29
N TYR A 262 13.96 11.05 -6.36
CA TYR A 262 15.39 11.04 -6.62
C TYR A 262 15.74 11.51 -8.04
N GLY A 263 14.91 11.15 -9.02
CA GLY A 263 15.04 11.58 -10.40
C GLY A 263 14.79 13.07 -10.64
N PHE A 264 14.23 13.80 -9.67
CA PHE A 264 14.07 15.24 -9.71
C PHE A 264 15.42 15.97 -9.52
N PHE A 265 16.29 15.45 -8.65
CA PHE A 265 17.53 16.11 -8.19
C PHE A 265 18.78 15.84 -9.04
N GLN A 266 18.75 15.51 -10.28
CA GLN A 266 19.92 15.26 -11.16
C GLN A 266 20.18 13.78 -11.49
N HIS A 267 19.22 12.90 -11.26
CA HIS A 267 19.31 11.48 -11.58
C HIS A 267 18.25 11.07 -12.61
N PRO A 268 18.34 11.57 -13.87
CA PRO A 268 17.30 11.39 -14.88
C PRO A 268 16.99 9.92 -15.21
N GLU A 269 17.92 9.02 -14.92
CA GLU A 269 17.71 7.57 -15.08
C GLU A 269 16.60 7.04 -14.15
N TYR A 270 16.49 7.51 -12.91
CA TYR A 270 15.41 7.10 -12.00
C TYR A 270 14.06 7.67 -12.42
N ARG A 271 14.02 8.92 -12.87
CA ARG A 271 12.81 9.50 -13.47
C ARG A 271 12.35 8.65 -14.66
N ARG A 272 13.27 8.20 -15.53
CA ARG A 272 12.96 7.33 -16.67
C ARG A 272 12.43 5.98 -16.19
N ILE A 273 13.04 5.33 -15.18
CA ILE A 273 12.55 4.08 -14.58
C ILE A 273 11.10 4.23 -14.17
N ALA A 274 10.77 5.28 -13.39
CA ALA A 274 9.41 5.47 -12.92
C ALA A 274 8.42 5.77 -14.06
N THR A 275 8.74 6.70 -14.97
CA THR A 275 7.81 7.09 -16.05
C THR A 275 7.60 5.97 -17.06
N ASP A 276 8.64 5.21 -17.40
CA ASP A 276 8.54 4.05 -18.30
C ASP A 276 7.67 2.94 -17.67
N SER A 277 7.89 2.65 -16.39
CA SER A 277 7.08 1.67 -15.65
C SER A 277 5.60 2.07 -15.64
N LEU A 278 5.28 3.31 -15.27
CA LEU A 278 3.89 3.80 -15.22
C LEU A 278 3.19 3.71 -16.57
N ILE A 279 3.88 4.04 -17.66
CA ILE A 279 3.31 3.91 -19.01
C ILE A 279 3.08 2.44 -19.38
N LYS A 280 3.99 1.53 -19.05
CA LYS A 280 3.83 0.10 -19.34
C LYS A 280 2.71 -0.52 -18.52
N ILE A 281 2.64 -0.22 -17.23
CA ILE A 281 1.56 -0.66 -16.34
C ILE A 281 0.20 -0.21 -16.89
N SER A 282 0.04 1.08 -17.24
CA SER A 282 -1.24 1.60 -17.74
C SER A 282 -1.66 1.08 -19.12
N ARG A 283 -0.74 0.53 -19.89
CA ARG A 283 -1.03 -0.13 -21.17
C ARG A 283 -1.41 -1.60 -20.99
N GLY A 284 -1.04 -2.21 -19.87
CA GLY A 284 -1.34 -3.60 -19.54
C GLY A 284 -2.82 -3.86 -19.26
N GLY A 285 -3.14 -5.16 -19.12
CA GLY A 285 -4.49 -5.58 -18.71
C GLY A 285 -4.78 -5.35 -17.23
N VAL A 286 -3.74 -5.04 -16.43
CA VAL A 286 -3.92 -4.65 -15.02
C VAL A 286 -4.60 -3.29 -14.86
N PHE A 287 -4.58 -2.44 -15.89
CA PHE A 287 -5.41 -1.25 -15.97
C PHE A 287 -6.66 -1.56 -16.79
N ASP A 288 -7.84 -1.32 -16.23
CA ASP A 288 -9.09 -1.51 -16.95
C ASP A 288 -9.22 -0.49 -18.09
N GLN A 289 -8.95 -0.94 -19.30
CA GLN A 289 -8.86 -0.11 -20.51
C GLN A 289 -10.19 0.56 -20.90
N LEU A 290 -11.32 0.10 -20.35
CA LEU A 290 -12.65 0.61 -20.66
C LEU A 290 -13.24 1.46 -19.53
N GLY A 291 -13.21 0.96 -18.30
CA GLY A 291 -13.83 1.58 -17.14
C GLY A 291 -12.87 2.37 -16.26
N GLY A 292 -11.57 2.23 -16.48
CA GLY A 292 -10.55 2.82 -15.63
C GLY A 292 -10.34 2.05 -14.31
N GLY A 293 -9.36 2.52 -13.53
CA GLY A 293 -8.96 1.87 -12.30
C GLY A 293 -8.04 0.66 -12.52
N PHE A 294 -7.31 0.31 -11.47
CA PHE A 294 -6.30 -0.73 -11.47
C PHE A 294 -6.84 -1.98 -10.80
N HIS A 295 -6.62 -3.14 -11.41
CA HIS A 295 -6.76 -4.44 -10.78
C HIS A 295 -5.63 -4.65 -9.78
N ARG A 296 -5.74 -5.65 -8.90
CA ARG A 296 -4.84 -5.79 -7.75
C ARG A 296 -3.38 -6.01 -8.10
N TYR A 297 -3.08 -6.95 -9.01
CA TYR A 297 -1.72 -7.27 -9.48
C TYR A 297 -1.76 -8.06 -10.78
N SER A 298 -0.60 -8.22 -11.44
CA SER A 298 -0.47 -9.04 -12.64
C SER A 298 0.02 -10.44 -12.31
N THR A 299 -0.52 -11.45 -12.99
CA THR A 299 -0.02 -12.84 -12.93
C THR A 299 1.24 -13.05 -13.76
N ASP A 300 1.61 -12.09 -14.61
CA ASP A 300 2.75 -12.15 -15.52
C ASP A 300 3.60 -10.85 -15.45
N PRO A 301 4.89 -10.91 -15.84
CA PRO A 301 5.81 -9.78 -15.72
C PRO A 301 5.56 -8.64 -16.70
N ARG A 302 4.61 -8.77 -17.63
CA ARG A 302 4.29 -7.76 -18.66
C ARG A 302 2.94 -7.07 -18.43
N TRP A 303 2.38 -7.19 -17.24
CA TRP A 303 1.13 -6.55 -16.84
C TRP A 303 -0.10 -6.93 -17.67
N ARG A 304 -0.11 -8.15 -18.28
CA ARG A 304 -1.09 -8.50 -19.28
C ARG A 304 -2.35 -9.14 -18.72
N VAL A 305 -2.21 -10.04 -17.76
CA VAL A 305 -3.31 -10.80 -17.17
C VAL A 305 -3.37 -10.49 -15.66
N PRO A 306 -4.40 -9.79 -15.19
CA PRO A 306 -4.52 -9.46 -13.78
C PRO A 306 -5.24 -10.56 -12.99
N HIS A 307 -5.13 -10.50 -11.67
CA HIS A 307 -6.23 -10.83 -10.77
C HIS A 307 -7.20 -9.66 -10.74
N PHE A 308 -8.51 -9.92 -10.88
CA PHE A 308 -9.49 -8.92 -11.29
C PHE A 308 -10.06 -8.07 -10.15
N GLU A 309 -9.70 -8.32 -8.89
CA GLU A 309 -10.05 -7.47 -7.75
C GLU A 309 -9.58 -6.02 -8.00
N LYS A 310 -10.32 -5.04 -7.47
CA LYS A 310 -9.93 -3.63 -7.48
C LYS A 310 -10.01 -3.04 -6.08
N MET A 311 -8.85 -2.86 -5.45
CA MET A 311 -8.73 -2.37 -4.09
C MET A 311 -8.71 -0.84 -4.05
N ALA A 312 -9.34 -0.23 -3.05
CA ALA A 312 -9.30 1.23 -2.86
C ALA A 312 -7.87 1.75 -2.66
N TYR A 313 -7.04 1.04 -1.89
CA TYR A 313 -5.65 1.45 -1.65
C TYR A 313 -4.79 1.43 -2.93
N ASP A 314 -5.01 0.50 -3.87
CA ASP A 314 -4.30 0.48 -5.15
C ASP A 314 -4.69 1.69 -6.00
N GLN A 315 -5.97 2.06 -6.01
CA GLN A 315 -6.43 3.27 -6.71
C GLN A 315 -5.80 4.54 -6.10
N ALA A 316 -5.77 4.63 -4.77
CA ALA A 316 -5.20 5.78 -4.06
C ALA A 316 -3.70 5.93 -4.36
N MET A 317 -2.93 4.85 -4.23
CA MET A 317 -1.50 4.87 -4.52
C MET A 317 -1.22 5.16 -5.99
N ALA A 318 -2.00 4.59 -6.91
CA ALA A 318 -1.90 4.89 -8.34
C ALA A 318 -2.17 6.37 -8.61
N LEU A 319 -3.30 6.92 -8.11
CA LEU A 319 -3.64 8.34 -8.29
C LEU A 319 -2.52 9.25 -7.81
N THR A 320 -1.98 9.02 -6.62
CA THR A 320 -0.85 9.80 -6.09
C THR A 320 0.37 9.70 -7.01
N THR A 321 0.79 8.48 -7.37
CA THR A 321 2.01 8.25 -8.14
C THR A 321 1.92 8.79 -9.56
N TYR A 322 0.79 8.54 -10.26
CA TYR A 322 0.56 9.08 -11.61
C TYR A 322 0.45 10.61 -11.61
N THR A 323 -0.10 11.20 -10.54
CA THR A 323 -0.21 12.64 -10.39
C THR A 323 1.14 13.30 -10.18
N GLU A 324 1.99 12.75 -9.30
CA GLU A 324 3.37 13.21 -9.12
C GLU A 324 4.18 13.10 -10.42
N ALA A 325 4.05 11.99 -11.14
CA ALA A 325 4.68 11.82 -12.45
C ALA A 325 4.14 12.83 -13.50
N TYR A 326 2.85 13.12 -13.48
CA TYR A 326 2.24 14.16 -14.34
C TYR A 326 2.74 15.57 -13.98
N GLN A 327 2.81 15.91 -12.70
CA GLN A 327 3.37 17.19 -12.25
C GLN A 327 4.81 17.37 -12.75
N LEU A 328 5.62 16.31 -12.72
CA LEU A 328 7.02 16.33 -13.13
C LEU A 328 7.22 16.38 -14.66
N THR A 329 6.38 15.68 -15.43
CA THR A 329 6.60 15.45 -16.87
C THR A 329 5.63 16.19 -17.78
N ARG A 330 4.44 16.54 -17.29
CA ARG A 330 3.31 17.04 -18.05
C ARG A 330 2.84 16.13 -19.18
N ASP A 331 3.13 14.82 -19.07
CA ASP A 331 2.72 13.84 -20.07
C ASP A 331 1.19 13.65 -20.06
N PRO A 332 0.48 13.93 -21.18
CA PRO A 332 -0.96 13.82 -21.23
C PRO A 332 -1.49 12.38 -21.06
N ARG A 333 -0.64 11.37 -21.29
CA ARG A 333 -1.01 9.96 -21.09
C ARG A 333 -1.25 9.67 -19.61
N LEU A 334 -0.41 10.21 -18.73
CA LEU A 334 -0.56 10.07 -17.29
C LEU A 334 -1.84 10.77 -16.80
N LEU A 335 -2.13 11.97 -17.31
CA LEU A 335 -3.37 12.69 -17.00
C LEU A 335 -4.63 11.91 -17.44
N ALA A 336 -4.55 11.20 -18.57
CA ALA A 336 -5.66 10.35 -19.02
C ALA A 336 -5.92 9.19 -18.06
N VAL A 337 -4.88 8.55 -17.55
CA VAL A 337 -4.98 7.49 -16.53
C VAL A 337 -5.59 8.03 -15.23
N ILE A 338 -5.11 9.17 -14.73
CA ILE A 338 -5.66 9.84 -13.55
C ILE A 338 -7.17 10.06 -13.70
N ARG A 339 -7.60 10.65 -14.80
CA ARG A 339 -9.03 10.94 -15.06
C ARG A 339 -9.89 9.69 -15.14
N GLN A 340 -9.39 8.63 -15.77
CA GLN A 340 -10.13 7.36 -15.86
C GLN A 340 -10.21 6.67 -14.48
N THR A 341 -9.13 6.71 -13.69
CA THR A 341 -9.13 6.14 -12.33
C THR A 341 -10.09 6.91 -11.41
N ILE A 342 -10.12 8.26 -11.47
CA ILE A 342 -11.12 9.07 -10.74
C ILE A 342 -12.53 8.71 -11.19
N GLY A 343 -12.74 8.52 -12.51
CA GLY A 343 -14.03 8.11 -13.05
C GLY A 343 -14.51 6.78 -12.46
N TYR A 344 -13.63 5.79 -12.37
CA TYR A 344 -13.91 4.51 -11.72
C TYR A 344 -14.20 4.68 -10.22
N VAL A 345 -13.32 5.36 -9.48
CA VAL A 345 -13.49 5.56 -8.02
C VAL A 345 -14.81 6.26 -7.72
N ASN A 346 -15.13 7.35 -8.42
CA ASN A 346 -16.38 8.09 -8.22
C ASN A 346 -17.63 7.33 -8.67
N GLY A 347 -17.51 6.43 -9.62
CA GLY A 347 -18.64 5.67 -10.18
C GLY A 347 -18.88 4.33 -9.48
N THR A 348 -17.88 3.78 -8.78
CA THR A 348 -17.93 2.43 -8.24
C THR A 348 -17.62 2.39 -6.73
N LEU A 349 -16.55 3.02 -6.28
CA LEU A 349 -16.12 2.93 -4.89
C LEU A 349 -16.70 4.02 -3.99
N LEU A 350 -16.99 5.22 -4.51
CA LEU A 350 -17.60 6.27 -3.71
C LEU A 350 -19.03 5.87 -3.37
N GLY A 351 -19.36 5.81 -2.07
CA GLY A 351 -20.68 5.42 -1.56
C GLY A 351 -21.83 6.22 -2.18
N SER A 352 -23.03 5.67 -2.13
CA SER A 352 -24.21 6.30 -2.72
C SER A 352 -24.55 7.66 -2.09
N ASP A 353 -24.20 7.85 -0.83
CA ASP A 353 -24.27 9.13 -0.10
C ASP A 353 -23.13 10.10 -0.45
N ARG A 354 -22.10 9.61 -1.17
CA ARG A 354 -20.92 10.34 -1.61
C ARG A 354 -20.06 10.91 -0.45
N LEU A 355 -20.09 10.28 0.71
CA LEU A 355 -19.39 10.75 1.90
C LEU A 355 -18.08 10.00 2.15
N ALA A 356 -18.02 8.69 1.81
CA ALA A 356 -16.83 7.88 2.03
C ALA A 356 -16.67 6.81 0.92
N PHE A 357 -15.48 6.21 0.83
CA PHE A 357 -15.17 5.21 -0.18
C PHE A 357 -15.29 3.79 0.38
N SER A 358 -15.88 2.93 -0.43
CA SER A 358 -15.94 1.48 -0.25
C SER A 358 -14.54 0.86 -0.30
N ALA A 359 -14.33 -0.24 0.43
CA ALA A 359 -13.01 -0.86 0.57
C ALA A 359 -12.47 -1.45 -0.75
N HIS A 360 -13.33 -2.14 -1.52
CA HIS A 360 -12.89 -2.83 -2.75
C HIS A 360 -14.08 -3.29 -3.60
N GLN A 361 -13.77 -3.69 -4.84
CA GLN A 361 -14.65 -4.42 -5.74
C GLN A 361 -14.09 -5.83 -5.96
N ASP A 362 -14.95 -6.84 -5.86
CA ASP A 362 -14.63 -8.25 -6.03
C ASP A 362 -14.12 -8.56 -7.46
N ALA A 363 -13.39 -9.67 -7.61
CA ALA A 363 -13.01 -10.24 -8.89
C ALA A 363 -14.20 -10.90 -9.60
N ASP A 364 -15.06 -11.58 -8.83
CA ASP A 364 -16.05 -12.53 -9.29
C ASP A 364 -17.44 -11.88 -9.36
N SER A 365 -18.10 -11.96 -10.52
CA SER A 365 -19.49 -11.48 -10.69
C SER A 365 -20.53 -12.49 -10.14
N PHE A 366 -20.14 -13.75 -10.05
CA PHE A 366 -20.95 -14.86 -9.54
C PHE A 366 -20.04 -16.03 -9.15
N LYS A 367 -20.60 -16.98 -8.41
CA LYS A 367 -19.87 -18.17 -7.94
C LYS A 367 -19.21 -18.92 -9.09
N GLY A 368 -17.87 -19.08 -9.03
CA GLY A 368 -17.06 -19.77 -10.03
C GLY A 368 -16.70 -18.91 -11.25
N ASP A 369 -16.92 -17.61 -11.17
CA ASP A 369 -16.42 -16.63 -12.14
C ASP A 369 -14.90 -16.41 -11.93
N ASP A 370 -14.22 -15.86 -12.92
CA ASP A 370 -12.85 -15.37 -12.84
C ASP A 370 -12.66 -14.23 -13.84
N GLY A 371 -13.24 -13.08 -13.51
CA GLY A 371 -13.10 -11.87 -14.29
C GLY A 371 -13.87 -11.82 -15.62
N SER A 372 -14.94 -12.63 -15.80
CA SER A 372 -15.74 -12.61 -17.03
C SER A 372 -16.35 -11.24 -17.34
N TYR A 373 -16.58 -10.40 -16.30
CA TYR A 373 -17.03 -9.03 -16.47
C TYR A 373 -16.05 -8.19 -17.30
N TYR A 374 -14.75 -8.38 -17.11
CA TYR A 374 -13.69 -7.57 -17.71
C TYR A 374 -13.17 -8.14 -19.04
N THR A 375 -13.38 -9.41 -19.30
CA THR A 375 -12.78 -10.15 -20.42
C THR A 375 -13.72 -10.26 -21.62
N TRP A 376 -13.16 -10.57 -22.82
CA TRP A 376 -13.89 -10.54 -24.08
C TRP A 376 -13.58 -11.72 -24.96
N THR A 377 -14.51 -12.11 -25.83
CA THR A 377 -14.26 -12.90 -27.02
C THR A 377 -14.23 -11.99 -28.26
N LEU A 378 -13.64 -12.46 -29.35
CA LEU A 378 -13.67 -11.73 -30.63
C LEU A 378 -15.08 -11.50 -31.14
N ASP A 379 -15.96 -12.48 -30.94
CA ASP A 379 -17.34 -12.40 -31.42
C ASP A 379 -18.18 -11.40 -30.59
N GLU A 380 -17.98 -11.32 -29.29
CA GLU A 380 -18.59 -10.29 -28.47
C GLU A 380 -18.21 -8.89 -28.94
N VAL A 381 -16.92 -8.66 -29.28
CA VAL A 381 -16.47 -7.36 -29.79
C VAL A 381 -17.13 -7.03 -31.13
N LYS A 382 -17.21 -8.01 -32.04
CA LYS A 382 -17.86 -7.82 -33.36
C LYS A 382 -19.36 -7.58 -33.25
N HIS A 383 -20.03 -8.18 -32.27
CA HIS A 383 -21.47 -7.95 -32.02
C HIS A 383 -21.74 -6.61 -31.30
N ALA A 384 -20.81 -6.17 -30.45
CA ALA A 384 -20.98 -4.94 -29.68
C ALA A 384 -20.71 -3.66 -30.50
N LEU A 385 -19.94 -3.77 -31.60
CA LEU A 385 -19.45 -2.62 -32.34
C LEU A 385 -19.73 -2.71 -33.83
N PRO A 386 -19.93 -1.55 -34.53
CA PRO A 386 -19.84 -1.47 -35.99
C PRO A 386 -18.49 -2.00 -36.49
N ALA A 387 -18.47 -2.55 -37.70
CA ALA A 387 -17.32 -3.28 -38.25
C ALA A 387 -16.01 -2.49 -38.26
N ASP A 388 -16.03 -1.19 -38.57
CA ASP A 388 -14.87 -0.32 -38.54
C ASP A 388 -14.28 -0.13 -37.13
N ARG A 389 -15.15 0.04 -36.12
CA ARG A 389 -14.75 0.17 -34.71
C ARG A 389 -14.31 -1.15 -34.12
N ALA A 390 -14.99 -2.25 -34.46
CA ALA A 390 -14.56 -3.60 -34.05
C ALA A 390 -13.17 -3.92 -34.57
N ARG A 391 -12.91 -3.63 -35.86
CA ARG A 391 -11.57 -3.81 -36.46
C ARG A 391 -10.51 -2.97 -35.74
N ALA A 392 -10.80 -1.70 -35.44
CA ALA A 392 -9.88 -0.83 -34.74
C ALA A 392 -9.57 -1.34 -33.33
N ALA A 393 -10.58 -1.76 -32.54
CA ALA A 393 -10.41 -2.33 -31.21
C ALA A 393 -9.62 -3.64 -31.24
N ILE A 394 -9.95 -4.58 -32.15
CA ILE A 394 -9.25 -5.86 -32.28
C ILE A 394 -7.77 -5.64 -32.55
N LEU A 395 -7.41 -4.75 -33.48
CA LEU A 395 -6.02 -4.43 -33.81
C LEU A 395 -5.31 -3.72 -32.64
N PHE A 396 -5.98 -2.75 -32.02
CA PHE A 396 -5.39 -1.95 -30.94
C PHE A 396 -5.07 -2.78 -29.71
N TYR A 397 -5.96 -3.68 -29.33
CA TYR A 397 -5.80 -4.59 -28.21
C TYR A 397 -5.09 -5.91 -28.59
N GLY A 398 -4.73 -6.10 -29.86
CA GLY A 398 -4.04 -7.32 -30.33
C GLY A 398 -4.85 -8.59 -30.07
N MET A 399 -6.17 -8.52 -30.17
CA MET A 399 -7.06 -9.65 -29.83
C MET A 399 -6.97 -10.79 -30.83
N ASP A 400 -6.53 -10.53 -32.07
CA ASP A 400 -6.31 -11.49 -33.16
C ASP A 400 -4.84 -11.93 -33.27
N ALA A 401 -3.98 -11.52 -32.33
CA ALA A 401 -2.59 -11.95 -32.28
C ALA A 401 -2.49 -13.47 -32.04
N ALA A 402 -1.34 -14.07 -32.42
CA ALA A 402 -1.08 -15.48 -32.18
C ALA A 402 -1.15 -15.90 -30.70
N SER A 403 -0.84 -14.98 -29.78
CA SER A 403 -0.88 -15.20 -28.33
C SER A 403 -1.41 -13.95 -27.60
N PRO A 404 -2.71 -13.66 -27.70
CA PRO A 404 -3.30 -12.57 -26.93
C PRO A 404 -3.31 -12.89 -25.44
N PRO A 405 -3.35 -11.88 -24.53
CA PRO A 405 -3.48 -12.14 -23.11
C PRO A 405 -4.85 -12.79 -22.81
N ARG A 406 -4.82 -13.91 -22.09
CA ARG A 406 -6.03 -14.67 -21.76
C ARG A 406 -6.14 -14.91 -20.27
N ALA A 407 -7.34 -14.72 -19.75
CA ALA A 407 -7.75 -15.20 -18.44
C ALA A 407 -7.79 -16.75 -18.42
N PRO A 408 -7.85 -17.37 -17.24
CA PRO A 408 -7.90 -18.84 -17.11
C PRO A 408 -9.04 -19.52 -17.89
N ASP A 409 -10.17 -18.85 -18.05
CA ASP A 409 -11.32 -19.29 -18.83
C ASP A 409 -11.11 -19.20 -20.36
N GLY A 410 -9.96 -18.72 -20.82
CA GLY A 410 -9.60 -18.57 -22.22
C GLY A 410 -10.08 -17.27 -22.88
N ARG A 411 -10.84 -16.41 -22.19
CA ARG A 411 -11.29 -15.11 -22.68
C ARG A 411 -10.14 -14.12 -22.72
N ILE A 412 -10.23 -13.10 -23.59
CA ILE A 412 -9.15 -12.14 -23.83
C ILE A 412 -9.26 -10.98 -22.86
N VAL A 413 -8.13 -10.65 -22.21
CA VAL A 413 -7.94 -9.45 -21.44
C VAL A 413 -7.53 -8.30 -22.36
N LEU A 414 -8.14 -7.13 -22.22
CA LEU A 414 -7.79 -5.97 -23.04
C LEU A 414 -6.49 -5.35 -22.53
N ALA A 415 -5.42 -5.44 -23.30
CA ALA A 415 -4.15 -4.76 -23.11
C ALA A 415 -3.73 -4.07 -24.41
N GLN A 416 -3.15 -2.87 -24.31
CA GLN A 416 -2.77 -2.11 -25.52
C GLN A 416 -1.58 -2.75 -26.25
N ALA A 417 -1.81 -3.40 -27.37
CA ALA A 417 -0.77 -3.94 -28.23
C ALA A 417 -0.13 -2.89 -29.13
N LEU A 418 -0.88 -1.82 -29.48
CA LEU A 418 -0.44 -0.75 -30.35
C LEU A 418 -0.51 0.60 -29.63
N THR A 419 0.17 1.60 -30.17
CA THR A 419 -0.13 3.00 -29.91
C THR A 419 -1.20 3.52 -30.88
N PRO A 420 -1.90 4.63 -30.59
CA PRO A 420 -2.83 5.23 -31.55
C PRO A 420 -2.19 5.59 -32.90
N GLU A 421 -0.91 5.97 -32.91
CA GLU A 421 -0.14 6.27 -34.11
C GLU A 421 0.11 4.99 -34.94
N ALA A 422 0.54 3.90 -34.30
CA ALA A 422 0.73 2.62 -34.96
C ALA A 422 -0.60 2.02 -35.47
N LEU A 423 -1.71 2.27 -34.79
CA LEU A 423 -3.05 1.90 -35.28
C LEU A 423 -3.42 2.75 -36.53
N ALA A 424 -3.11 4.05 -36.52
CA ALA A 424 -3.35 4.94 -37.65
C ALA A 424 -2.65 4.45 -38.91
N ASP A 425 -1.38 4.04 -38.79
CA ASP A 425 -0.58 3.47 -39.89
C ASP A 425 -1.21 2.18 -40.42
N LYS A 426 -1.63 1.27 -39.54
CA LYS A 426 -2.29 0.01 -39.93
C LYS A 426 -3.63 0.20 -40.62
N LEU A 427 -4.40 1.20 -40.20
CA LEU A 427 -5.71 1.54 -40.76
C LEU A 427 -5.62 2.48 -41.95
N LYS A 428 -4.44 3.07 -42.24
CA LYS A 428 -4.19 4.10 -43.26
C LYS A 428 -5.08 5.34 -43.07
N ILE A 429 -5.19 5.82 -41.84
CA ILE A 429 -5.94 7.01 -41.42
C ILE A 429 -5.03 7.96 -40.64
N SER A 430 -5.50 9.18 -40.37
CA SER A 430 -4.73 10.10 -39.54
C SER A 430 -4.70 9.65 -38.06
N PRO A 431 -3.66 10.01 -37.27
CA PRO A 431 -3.61 9.72 -35.83
C PRO A 431 -4.80 10.31 -35.06
N ALA A 432 -5.33 11.46 -35.50
CA ALA A 432 -6.53 12.06 -34.89
C ALA A 432 -7.79 11.19 -35.16
N ALA A 433 -7.94 10.66 -36.38
CA ALA A 433 -9.03 9.74 -36.70
C ALA A 433 -8.91 8.40 -35.95
N ALA A 434 -7.68 7.88 -35.79
CA ALA A 434 -7.45 6.68 -34.99
C ALA A 434 -7.83 6.87 -33.52
N ARG A 435 -7.47 7.97 -32.90
CA ARG A 435 -7.92 8.33 -31.55
C ARG A 435 -9.44 8.46 -31.45
N ALA A 436 -10.08 9.14 -32.41
CA ALA A 436 -11.53 9.31 -32.40
C ALA A 436 -12.30 7.97 -32.55
N ILE A 437 -11.81 7.06 -33.41
CA ILE A 437 -12.44 5.74 -33.56
C ILE A 437 -12.27 4.87 -32.30
N LEU A 438 -11.09 4.92 -31.65
CA LEU A 438 -10.84 4.22 -30.39
C LEU A 438 -11.76 4.74 -29.26
N VAL A 439 -11.93 6.03 -29.11
CA VAL A 439 -12.86 6.60 -28.12
C VAL A 439 -14.26 6.04 -28.32
N LYS A 440 -14.77 6.02 -29.55
CA LYS A 440 -16.11 5.48 -29.86
C LYS A 440 -16.17 3.97 -29.69
N ALA A 441 -15.10 3.24 -30.00
CA ALA A 441 -15.02 1.80 -29.79
C ALA A 441 -15.07 1.48 -28.28
N ASN A 442 -14.25 2.12 -27.47
CA ASN A 442 -14.21 1.93 -26.02
C ASN A 442 -15.55 2.28 -25.35
N GLN A 443 -16.19 3.37 -25.77
CA GLN A 443 -17.55 3.72 -25.32
C GLN A 443 -18.57 2.62 -25.64
N GLY A 444 -18.52 2.07 -26.85
CA GLY A 444 -19.39 0.98 -27.26
C GLY A 444 -19.14 -0.34 -26.47
N LEU A 445 -17.86 -0.68 -26.27
CA LEU A 445 -17.50 -1.84 -25.44
C LEU A 445 -17.90 -1.63 -23.98
N LEU A 446 -17.65 -0.47 -23.40
CA LEU A 446 -18.06 -0.15 -22.04
C LEU A 446 -19.57 -0.25 -21.86
N ALA A 447 -20.35 0.30 -22.82
CA ALA A 447 -21.82 0.19 -22.82
C ALA A 447 -22.29 -1.28 -22.94
N ALA A 448 -21.59 -2.12 -23.70
CA ALA A 448 -21.87 -3.56 -23.78
C ALA A 448 -21.52 -4.28 -22.48
N ARG A 449 -20.35 -3.97 -21.86
CA ARG A 449 -19.94 -4.53 -20.58
C ARG A 449 -20.89 -4.19 -19.45
N ASN A 450 -21.36 -2.96 -19.38
CA ASN A 450 -22.29 -2.50 -18.33
C ASN A 450 -23.66 -3.19 -18.35
N ARG A 451 -23.97 -4.02 -19.38
CA ARG A 451 -25.12 -4.92 -19.38
C ARG A 451 -24.85 -6.28 -18.75
N ARG A 452 -23.59 -6.61 -18.46
CA ARG A 452 -23.19 -7.82 -17.73
C ARG A 452 -23.47 -7.64 -16.24
N ARG A 453 -23.55 -8.76 -15.51
CA ARG A 453 -23.57 -8.72 -14.04
C ARG A 453 -22.27 -8.16 -13.53
N THR A 454 -22.34 -7.07 -12.75
CA THR A 454 -21.18 -6.38 -12.16
C THR A 454 -20.65 -7.18 -10.98
N PRO A 455 -19.33 -7.27 -10.79
CA PRO A 455 -18.78 -7.77 -9.54
C PRO A 455 -19.27 -6.94 -8.35
N PRO A 456 -19.57 -7.55 -7.20
CA PRO A 456 -20.05 -6.83 -6.02
C PRO A 456 -18.98 -5.87 -5.49
N VAL A 457 -19.44 -4.86 -4.76
CA VAL A 457 -18.61 -3.91 -4.03
C VAL A 457 -18.81 -4.13 -2.55
N ASP A 458 -17.73 -4.26 -1.79
CA ASP A 458 -17.80 -4.25 -0.34
C ASP A 458 -17.84 -2.81 0.17
N HIS A 459 -18.97 -2.43 0.72
CA HIS A 459 -19.26 -1.07 1.16
C HIS A 459 -18.75 -0.75 2.57
N VAL A 460 -17.92 -1.58 3.16
CA VAL A 460 -17.22 -1.25 4.40
C VAL A 460 -16.33 -0.05 4.17
N VAL A 461 -16.43 0.95 5.05
CA VAL A 461 -15.56 2.13 5.08
C VAL A 461 -14.40 1.85 6.02
N MET A 462 -13.18 1.80 5.49
CA MET A 462 -11.98 1.54 6.29
C MET A 462 -11.14 2.81 6.43
N THR A 463 -10.75 3.14 7.65
CA THR A 463 -10.04 4.39 7.97
C THR A 463 -8.74 4.56 7.19
N ASP A 464 -7.90 3.52 7.14
CA ASP A 464 -6.62 3.55 6.46
C ASP A 464 -6.76 3.75 4.94
N ARG A 465 -7.70 3.05 4.30
CA ARG A 465 -7.94 3.13 2.85
C ARG A 465 -8.56 4.46 2.44
N ASN A 466 -9.49 4.96 3.24
CA ASN A 466 -10.12 6.25 3.01
C ASN A 466 -9.12 7.40 3.24
N ALA A 467 -8.27 7.32 4.26
CA ALA A 467 -7.19 8.28 4.46
C ALA A 467 -6.23 8.35 3.27
N LEU A 468 -5.80 7.20 2.73
CA LEU A 468 -4.98 7.16 1.51
C LEU A 468 -5.73 7.76 0.29
N MET A 469 -7.03 7.48 0.16
CA MET A 469 -7.84 8.00 -0.94
C MET A 469 -8.05 9.52 -0.82
N ALA A 470 -8.30 10.03 0.38
CA ALA A 470 -8.40 11.47 0.64
C ALA A 470 -7.09 12.19 0.27
N SER A 471 -5.93 11.69 0.71
CA SER A 471 -4.61 12.21 0.30
C SER A 471 -4.44 12.21 -1.22
N ALA A 472 -4.83 11.12 -1.89
CA ALA A 472 -4.72 11.00 -3.35
C ALA A 472 -5.62 12.02 -4.09
N PHE A 473 -6.86 12.19 -3.63
CA PHE A 473 -7.79 13.16 -4.22
C PHE A 473 -7.33 14.60 -3.99
N LEU A 474 -6.78 14.94 -2.83
CA LEU A 474 -6.15 16.23 -2.57
C LEU A 474 -4.95 16.46 -3.51
N THR A 475 -4.08 15.46 -3.66
CA THR A 475 -2.93 15.53 -4.59
C THR A 475 -3.39 15.79 -6.04
N VAL A 476 -4.47 15.13 -6.48
CA VAL A 476 -5.05 15.37 -7.82
C VAL A 476 -5.63 16.78 -7.93
N ALA A 477 -6.40 17.24 -6.93
CA ALA A 477 -6.97 18.58 -6.91
C ALA A 477 -5.89 19.66 -7.02
N GLU A 478 -4.83 19.53 -6.24
CA GLU A 478 -3.67 20.42 -6.24
C GLU A 478 -2.94 20.46 -7.59
N ALA A 479 -2.77 19.31 -8.23
CA ALA A 479 -2.05 19.21 -9.50
C ALA A 479 -2.85 19.69 -10.72
N THR A 480 -4.18 19.55 -10.66
CA THR A 480 -5.08 19.75 -11.81
C THR A 480 -6.04 20.92 -11.64
N GLY A 481 -6.25 21.42 -10.43
CA GLY A 481 -7.26 22.43 -10.11
C GLY A 481 -8.70 21.86 -10.10
N ASP A 482 -8.90 20.56 -9.93
CA ASP A 482 -10.24 19.94 -9.86
C ASP A 482 -10.84 20.07 -8.45
N ASP A 483 -11.60 21.13 -8.20
CA ASP A 483 -12.27 21.39 -6.92
C ASP A 483 -13.21 20.26 -6.47
N ARG A 484 -13.66 19.39 -7.38
CA ARG A 484 -14.52 18.26 -7.02
C ARG A 484 -13.75 17.21 -6.26
N CYS A 485 -12.48 16.98 -6.64
CA CYS A 485 -11.61 16.08 -5.92
C CYS A 485 -11.33 16.60 -4.50
N GLU A 486 -11.05 17.92 -4.34
CA GLU A 486 -10.86 18.51 -3.01
C GLU A 486 -12.12 18.34 -2.15
N LYS A 487 -13.29 18.71 -2.66
CA LYS A 487 -14.56 18.56 -1.93
C LYS A 487 -14.86 17.12 -1.52
N THR A 488 -14.59 16.15 -2.39
CA THR A 488 -14.80 14.73 -2.10
C THR A 488 -13.86 14.28 -0.97
N ALA A 489 -12.58 14.63 -1.05
CA ALA A 489 -11.61 14.27 -0.02
C ALA A 489 -11.93 14.89 1.35
N LEU A 490 -12.33 16.16 1.37
CA LEU A 490 -12.69 16.84 2.62
C LEU A 490 -14.00 16.26 3.23
N GLY A 491 -14.96 15.88 2.38
CA GLY A 491 -16.18 15.20 2.82
C GLY A 491 -15.90 13.84 3.45
N ASP A 492 -15.00 13.07 2.85
CA ASP A 492 -14.55 11.78 3.37
C ASP A 492 -13.82 11.93 4.72
N LEU A 493 -12.90 12.89 4.83
CA LEU A 493 -12.23 13.17 6.10
C LEU A 493 -13.21 13.62 7.20
N ASP A 494 -14.20 14.45 6.85
CA ASP A 494 -15.23 14.87 7.82
C ASP A 494 -16.11 13.69 8.25
N PHE A 495 -16.39 12.76 7.34
CA PHE A 495 -17.08 11.51 7.69
C PHE A 495 -16.26 10.67 8.68
N ILE A 496 -14.98 10.43 8.41
CA ILE A 496 -14.08 9.67 9.32
C ILE A 496 -14.03 10.34 10.70
N LEU A 497 -13.79 11.66 10.74
CA LEU A 497 -13.70 12.42 11.98
C LEU A 497 -15.00 12.40 12.79
N GLY A 498 -16.14 12.30 12.11
CA GLY A 498 -17.47 12.29 12.73
C GLY A 498 -17.95 10.93 13.21
N HIS A 499 -17.56 9.85 12.52
CA HIS A 499 -18.17 8.52 12.73
C HIS A 499 -17.21 7.45 13.25
N LEU A 500 -15.89 7.57 13.01
CA LEU A 500 -14.93 6.55 13.38
C LEU A 500 -14.06 6.89 14.59
N ARG A 501 -14.31 8.00 15.28
CA ARG A 501 -13.54 8.39 16.46
C ARG A 501 -13.85 7.50 17.68
N ALA A 502 -12.81 6.91 18.26
CA ALA A 502 -12.90 6.14 19.50
C ALA A 502 -12.86 7.06 20.74
N PRO A 503 -13.36 6.59 21.91
CA PRO A 503 -13.39 7.39 23.15
C PRO A 503 -12.03 7.86 23.67
N ASP A 504 -10.94 7.18 23.27
CA ASP A 504 -9.57 7.51 23.67
C ASP A 504 -8.85 8.45 22.69
N GLY A 505 -9.60 8.97 21.70
CA GLY A 505 -9.13 9.90 20.69
C GLY A 505 -8.48 9.23 19.46
N SER A 506 -8.26 7.91 19.49
CA SER A 506 -7.86 7.14 18.29
C SER A 506 -9.05 6.93 17.36
N PHE A 507 -8.83 6.27 16.23
CA PHE A 507 -9.89 5.95 15.28
C PHE A 507 -10.08 4.44 15.14
N TYR A 508 -11.33 4.03 14.99
CA TYR A 508 -11.69 2.66 14.62
C TYR A 508 -11.21 2.35 13.20
N HIS A 509 -10.98 1.07 12.95
CA HIS A 509 -10.51 0.60 11.64
C HIS A 509 -11.61 0.65 10.59
N GLU A 510 -12.82 0.21 10.95
CA GLU A 510 -13.92 0.05 10.02
C GLU A 510 -15.22 0.68 10.51
N PHE A 511 -16.07 1.04 9.54
CA PHE A 511 -17.45 1.45 9.74
C PHE A 511 -18.36 0.71 8.75
N SER A 512 -19.34 -0.03 9.28
CA SER A 512 -20.29 -0.80 8.51
C SER A 512 -21.66 -0.79 9.19
N GLU A 513 -22.73 -0.65 8.43
CA GLU A 513 -24.12 -0.70 8.91
C GLU A 513 -24.39 0.24 10.11
N GLY A 514 -23.76 1.42 10.11
CA GLY A 514 -23.91 2.43 11.16
C GLY A 514 -23.04 2.23 12.41
N ASN A 515 -22.17 1.23 12.42
CA ASN A 515 -21.33 0.90 13.57
C ASN A 515 -19.85 0.99 13.23
N ALA A 516 -19.07 1.60 14.11
CA ALA A 516 -17.62 1.61 14.06
C ALA A 516 -17.06 0.43 14.88
N ALA A 517 -16.13 -0.32 14.32
CA ALA A 517 -15.55 -1.51 14.93
C ALA A 517 -14.04 -1.60 14.73
N VAL A 518 -13.41 -2.54 15.43
CA VAL A 518 -11.97 -2.83 15.45
C VAL A 518 -11.14 -1.62 15.87
N ARG A 519 -10.44 -1.74 16.98
CA ARG A 519 -9.62 -0.67 17.55
C ARG A 519 -8.15 -1.01 17.48
N GLY A 520 -7.35 0.05 17.52
CA GLY A 520 -5.94 -0.07 17.81
C GLY A 520 -5.09 -0.55 16.66
N ILE A 521 -5.47 -0.24 15.42
CA ILE A 521 -4.64 -0.47 14.23
C ILE A 521 -3.80 0.79 13.97
N ALA A 522 -2.49 0.60 13.79
CA ALA A 522 -1.53 1.69 13.62
C ALA A 522 -1.69 2.41 12.28
N ALA A 523 -1.96 1.67 11.20
CA ALA A 523 -2.13 2.19 9.86
C ALA A 523 -3.23 3.27 9.80
N ASP A 524 -4.37 3.04 10.49
CA ASP A 524 -5.47 4.01 10.57
C ASP A 524 -5.01 5.36 11.10
N GLN A 525 -4.25 5.34 12.19
CA GLN A 525 -3.80 6.55 12.87
C GLN A 525 -2.76 7.30 12.03
N VAL A 526 -1.84 6.56 11.43
CA VAL A 526 -0.71 7.12 10.67
C VAL A 526 -1.18 7.69 9.34
N TYR A 527 -1.99 6.95 8.59
CA TYR A 527 -2.45 7.44 7.28
C TYR A 527 -3.47 8.56 7.43
N LEU A 528 -4.35 8.49 8.44
CA LEU A 528 -5.27 9.60 8.73
C LEU A 528 -4.51 10.86 9.13
N ALA A 529 -3.46 10.75 9.96
CA ALA A 529 -2.63 11.91 10.30
C ALA A 529 -1.98 12.54 9.04
N ALA A 530 -1.52 11.72 8.08
CA ALA A 530 -0.98 12.20 6.82
C ALA A 530 -2.04 12.94 5.99
N ALA A 531 -3.22 12.34 5.81
CA ALA A 531 -4.32 12.93 5.05
C ALA A 531 -4.83 14.25 5.66
N LEU A 532 -4.83 14.34 6.99
CA LEU A 532 -5.17 15.59 7.69
C LEU A 532 -4.12 16.68 7.47
N LEU A 533 -2.83 16.34 7.36
CA LEU A 533 -1.78 17.29 7.01
C LEU A 533 -1.93 17.77 5.56
N ASP A 534 -2.29 16.87 4.64
CA ASP A 534 -2.59 17.25 3.24
C ASP A 534 -3.81 18.16 3.19
N ALA A 535 -4.88 17.86 3.94
CA ALA A 535 -6.06 18.72 4.04
C ALA A 535 -5.75 20.10 4.67
N PHE A 536 -4.84 20.15 5.65
CA PHE A 536 -4.35 21.42 6.20
C PHE A 536 -3.64 22.25 5.13
N GLN A 537 -2.76 21.64 4.35
CA GLN A 537 -2.05 22.33 3.26
C GLN A 537 -3.03 22.83 2.20
N ALA A 538 -3.97 22.01 1.76
CA ALA A 538 -4.95 22.37 0.76
C ALA A 538 -5.87 23.52 1.21
N THR A 539 -6.31 23.53 2.47
CA THR A 539 -7.34 24.46 2.96
C THR A 539 -6.83 25.60 3.85
N GLY A 540 -5.72 25.40 4.55
CA GLY A 540 -5.25 26.27 5.64
C GLY A 540 -6.09 26.17 6.93
N ASN A 541 -7.02 25.20 7.01
CA ASN A 541 -7.89 25.05 8.18
C ASN A 541 -7.17 24.38 9.35
N ALA A 542 -6.96 25.14 10.43
CA ALA A 542 -6.24 24.70 11.63
C ALA A 542 -6.85 23.47 12.32
N LYS A 543 -8.13 23.15 12.07
CA LYS A 543 -8.79 21.92 12.55
C LYS A 543 -7.96 20.68 12.16
N TYR A 544 -7.58 20.58 10.89
CA TYR A 544 -6.86 19.41 10.39
C TYR A 544 -5.46 19.28 11.00
N LEU A 545 -4.73 20.39 11.17
CA LEU A 545 -3.43 20.37 11.84
C LEU A 545 -3.56 19.94 13.32
N THR A 546 -4.60 20.41 14.02
CA THR A 546 -4.86 20.05 15.42
C THR A 546 -5.12 18.56 15.57
N GLU A 547 -5.94 17.99 14.70
CA GLU A 547 -6.24 16.55 14.67
C GLU A 547 -5.01 15.72 14.30
N ALA A 548 -4.25 16.13 13.30
CA ALA A 548 -3.00 15.45 12.91
C ALA A 548 -1.98 15.41 14.05
N ARG A 549 -1.82 16.52 14.81
CA ARG A 549 -0.95 16.57 15.99
C ARG A 549 -1.42 15.62 17.10
N ALA A 550 -2.73 15.55 17.33
CA ALA A 550 -3.30 14.64 18.33
C ALA A 550 -3.02 13.18 17.95
N LEU A 551 -3.25 12.81 16.70
CA LEU A 551 -2.97 11.45 16.21
C LEU A 551 -1.47 11.12 16.25
N ALA A 552 -0.59 12.03 15.86
CA ALA A 552 0.86 11.85 15.99
C ALA A 552 1.27 11.57 17.44
N GLY A 553 0.66 12.27 18.41
CA GLY A 553 0.85 12.00 19.84
C GLY A 553 0.39 10.59 20.24
N ILE A 554 -0.77 10.14 19.73
CA ILE A 554 -1.32 8.80 19.98
C ILE A 554 -0.39 7.72 19.38
N VAL A 555 0.10 7.91 18.14
CA VAL A 555 1.03 6.98 17.49
C VAL A 555 2.27 6.76 18.35
N ILE A 556 2.90 7.83 18.81
CA ILE A 556 4.10 7.72 19.65
C ILE A 556 3.80 7.09 21.03
N ALA A 557 2.68 7.47 21.65
CA ALA A 557 2.37 7.01 23.00
C ALA A 557 1.88 5.55 23.07
N LYS A 558 1.11 5.10 22.08
CA LYS A 558 0.42 3.80 22.13
C LYS A 558 1.01 2.75 21.20
N PHE A 559 1.63 3.14 20.10
CA PHE A 559 2.09 2.20 19.07
C PHE A 559 3.61 2.08 18.98
N ARG A 560 4.37 3.10 19.37
CA ARG A 560 5.83 3.01 19.31
C ARG A 560 6.35 2.08 20.40
N ASP A 561 7.14 1.11 20.00
CA ASP A 561 7.90 0.27 20.93
C ASP A 561 9.10 1.06 21.48
N PRO A 562 9.23 1.22 22.81
CA PRO A 562 10.29 2.03 23.40
C PRO A 562 11.69 1.38 23.27
N GLN A 563 11.78 0.06 23.11
CA GLN A 563 13.05 -0.66 23.02
C GLN A 563 13.60 -0.66 21.60
N THR A 564 12.77 -0.99 20.62
CA THR A 564 13.18 -1.11 19.22
C THR A 564 12.99 0.18 18.43
N GLY A 565 12.10 1.08 18.86
CA GLY A 565 11.70 2.27 18.11
C GLY A 565 10.72 1.98 16.97
N LEU A 566 10.34 0.72 16.73
CA LEU A 566 9.37 0.35 15.72
C LEU A 566 7.94 0.70 16.13
N ILE A 567 7.10 0.99 15.14
CA ILE A 567 5.65 1.06 15.32
C ILE A 567 5.11 -0.39 15.40
N ARG A 568 4.28 -0.67 16.37
CA ARG A 568 3.54 -1.94 16.45
C ARG A 568 2.32 -1.84 15.55
N ASN A 569 1.92 -2.92 14.89
CA ASN A 569 0.69 -2.96 14.08
C ASN A 569 -0.55 -2.68 14.93
N VAL A 570 -0.53 -3.07 16.22
CA VAL A 570 -1.61 -2.84 17.18
C VAL A 570 -1.11 -2.09 18.41
N SER A 571 -2.03 -1.34 19.06
CA SER A 571 -1.74 -0.62 20.30
C SER A 571 -1.41 -1.60 21.44
N ALA A 572 -0.52 -1.19 22.35
CA ALA A 572 -0.25 -1.91 23.57
C ALA A 572 -1.50 -1.88 24.47
N GLY A 573 -2.17 -2.98 24.60
CA GLY A 573 -3.34 -3.25 25.47
C GLY A 573 -4.65 -3.20 24.85
N PRO A 574 -5.71 -3.71 24.55
CA PRO A 574 -6.66 -4.32 25.45
C PRO A 574 -6.57 -5.87 25.45
N LYS A 575 -7.24 -6.49 26.40
CA LYS A 575 -7.19 -7.92 26.72
C LYS A 575 -7.82 -8.86 25.65
N ASP A 576 -8.20 -8.33 24.51
CA ASP A 576 -8.87 -9.08 23.43
C ASP A 576 -7.89 -9.72 22.42
N ASN A 577 -6.59 -9.69 22.70
CA ASN A 577 -5.56 -10.31 21.87
C ASN A 577 -5.16 -11.68 22.43
N VAL A 578 -5.69 -12.72 21.81
CA VAL A 578 -5.27 -14.13 22.01
C VAL A 578 -3.78 -14.30 21.68
N LEU A 579 -3.29 -13.53 20.72
CA LEU A 579 -1.87 -13.41 20.44
C LEU A 579 -1.27 -12.59 21.57
N ALA A 580 -0.37 -13.19 22.37
CA ALA A 580 0.48 -12.45 23.30
C ALA A 580 1.01 -11.22 22.58
N ALA A 581 0.79 -10.02 23.14
CA ALA A 581 0.98 -8.71 22.51
C ALA A 581 2.08 -8.78 21.44
N PRO A 582 1.75 -8.62 20.15
CA PRO A 582 2.74 -8.85 19.12
C PRO A 582 3.88 -7.87 19.36
N ALA A 583 5.07 -8.40 19.56
CA ALA A 583 6.27 -7.61 19.53
C ALA A 583 6.24 -6.79 18.24
N ALA A 584 6.77 -5.58 18.28
CA ALA A 584 6.88 -4.78 17.08
C ALA A 584 7.55 -5.59 15.97
N SER A 585 6.84 -5.77 14.86
CA SER A 585 7.34 -6.61 13.77
C SER A 585 8.17 -5.76 12.79
N PRO A 586 9.33 -6.23 12.32
CA PRO A 586 10.07 -5.58 11.23
C PRO A 586 9.23 -5.34 9.97
N GLN A 587 8.14 -6.07 9.77
CA GLN A 587 7.26 -5.93 8.60
C GLN A 587 6.68 -4.52 8.44
N VAL A 588 6.49 -3.76 9.50
CA VAL A 588 6.05 -2.36 9.42
C VAL A 588 6.99 -1.45 8.62
N MET A 589 8.23 -1.92 8.36
CA MET A 589 9.20 -1.22 7.54
C MET A 589 8.96 -1.36 6.04
N TYR A 590 8.25 -2.41 5.61
CA TYR A 590 8.09 -2.75 4.21
C TYR A 590 6.74 -2.30 3.66
N ASP A 591 6.73 -1.96 2.37
CA ASP A 591 5.53 -1.63 1.59
C ASP A 591 4.85 -2.94 1.15
N THR A 592 3.82 -3.42 1.87
CA THR A 592 3.18 -4.72 1.59
C THR A 592 1.72 -4.77 2.04
N PRO A 593 0.74 -4.65 1.18
CA PRO A 593 0.72 -3.99 -0.14
C PRO A 593 0.64 -2.48 -0.04
N MET A 594 0.27 -1.95 1.13
CA MET A 594 0.18 -0.52 1.43
C MET A 594 1.54 0.06 1.84
N PRO A 595 1.69 1.39 1.86
CA PRO A 595 2.93 2.03 2.28
C PRO A 595 3.39 1.61 3.68
N SER A 596 4.69 1.53 3.91
CA SER A 596 5.28 1.26 5.22
C SER A 596 4.70 2.19 6.30
N VAL A 597 4.08 1.61 7.33
CA VAL A 597 3.53 2.38 8.46
C VAL A 597 4.65 3.12 9.20
N GLN A 598 5.82 2.52 9.34
CA GLN A 598 7.00 3.12 9.94
C GLN A 598 7.50 4.31 9.14
N GLY A 599 7.69 4.12 7.82
CA GLY A 599 8.13 5.18 6.91
C GLY A 599 7.13 6.33 6.85
N GLN A 600 5.84 6.02 6.77
CA GLN A 600 4.79 7.04 6.74
C GLN A 600 4.69 7.81 8.07
N ALA A 601 4.85 7.14 9.22
CA ALA A 601 4.92 7.83 10.51
C ALA A 601 6.10 8.80 10.59
N ALA A 602 7.26 8.40 10.05
CA ALA A 602 8.42 9.29 9.98
C ALA A 602 8.16 10.52 9.07
N ILE A 603 7.48 10.33 7.93
CA ILE A 603 7.05 11.42 7.04
C ILE A 603 6.09 12.37 7.77
N VAL A 604 5.07 11.85 8.46
CA VAL A 604 4.11 12.65 9.26
C VAL A 604 4.84 13.50 10.29
N MET A 605 5.78 12.91 11.04
CA MET A 605 6.57 13.65 12.03
C MET A 605 7.42 14.73 11.37
N ARG A 606 8.06 14.44 10.23
CA ARG A 606 8.83 15.44 9.49
C ARG A 606 7.94 16.60 9.04
N MET A 607 6.80 16.33 8.43
CA MET A 607 5.85 17.34 7.99
C MET A 607 5.38 18.23 9.17
N LEU A 608 5.04 17.63 10.32
CA LEU A 608 4.68 18.40 11.52
C LEU A 608 5.83 19.29 11.97
N GLY A 609 7.07 18.81 11.97
CA GLY A 609 8.24 19.61 12.31
C GLY A 609 8.41 20.83 11.42
N GLU A 610 8.29 20.66 10.10
CA GLU A 610 8.40 21.73 9.13
C GLU A 610 7.23 22.74 9.22
N ILE A 611 5.98 22.25 9.36
CA ILE A 611 4.79 23.11 9.46
C ILE A 611 4.80 23.93 10.76
N THR A 612 5.16 23.30 11.90
CA THR A 612 5.08 23.94 13.20
C THR A 612 6.39 24.58 13.67
N SER A 613 7.49 24.35 12.96
CA SER A 613 8.86 24.71 13.38
C SER A 613 9.26 24.12 14.76
N ASP A 614 8.63 23.01 15.16
CA ASP A 614 8.94 22.31 16.41
C ASP A 614 9.94 21.16 16.12
N ALA A 615 11.20 21.37 16.53
CA ALA A 615 12.27 20.43 16.34
C ALA A 615 12.06 19.06 17.01
N GLN A 616 11.14 18.95 17.95
CA GLN A 616 10.82 17.67 18.59
C GLN A 616 10.22 16.69 17.59
N TYR A 617 9.36 17.16 16.67
CA TYR A 617 8.81 16.30 15.62
C TYR A 617 9.88 15.80 14.65
N THR A 618 10.80 16.68 14.23
CA THR A 618 11.95 16.29 13.39
C THR A 618 12.79 15.22 14.07
N LYS A 619 13.10 15.41 15.37
CA LYS A 619 13.80 14.41 16.17
C LYS A 619 13.05 13.08 16.22
N ARG A 620 11.71 13.10 16.37
CA ARG A 620 10.89 11.88 16.34
C ARG A 620 10.92 11.18 14.98
N SER A 621 10.92 11.93 13.87
CA SER A 621 11.13 11.37 12.54
C SER A 621 12.46 10.60 12.46
N ASP A 622 13.54 11.21 12.91
CA ASP A 622 14.88 10.58 12.91
C ASP A 622 14.91 9.31 13.80
N GLU A 623 14.26 9.35 14.97
CA GLU A 623 14.14 8.20 15.87
C GLU A 623 13.33 7.04 15.23
N LEU A 624 12.31 7.34 14.42
CA LEU A 624 11.52 6.34 13.70
C LEU A 624 12.31 5.73 12.53
N LEU A 625 13.22 6.47 11.92
CA LEU A 625 14.07 5.97 10.83
C LEU A 625 15.29 5.18 11.31
N ALA A 626 15.71 5.37 12.56
CA ALA A 626 16.91 4.72 13.09
C ALA A 626 16.90 3.18 12.99
N PRO A 627 15.78 2.45 13.26
CA PRO A 627 15.74 1.00 13.10
C PRO A 627 15.94 0.52 11.66
N ALA A 628 15.52 1.31 10.67
CA ALA A 628 15.61 0.92 9.26
C ALA A 628 17.06 0.69 8.81
N SER A 629 17.98 1.53 9.28
CA SER A 629 19.40 1.44 8.90
C SER A 629 20.09 0.16 9.38
N VAL A 630 19.51 -0.50 10.39
CA VAL A 630 20.03 -1.76 10.92
C VAL A 630 19.43 -2.96 10.18
N LEU A 631 18.15 -2.87 9.81
CA LEU A 631 17.45 -3.93 9.08
C LEU A 631 17.95 -4.10 7.65
N ALA A 632 18.42 -3.03 7.03
CA ALA A 632 18.88 -3.01 5.64
C ALA A 632 20.21 -3.72 5.39
N GLY A 633 20.82 -4.35 6.36
CA GLY A 633 22.14 -5.00 6.26
C GLY A 633 22.29 -6.10 5.20
N GLY A 634 21.34 -6.25 4.25
CA GLY A 634 21.44 -7.22 3.17
C GLY A 634 20.47 -7.12 2.01
N ASN A 635 19.26 -6.62 2.17
CA ASN A 635 18.21 -6.70 1.14
C ASN A 635 17.37 -5.42 1.05
N ALA A 636 18.02 -4.28 0.77
CA ALA A 636 17.29 -3.05 0.44
C ALA A 636 16.80 -3.14 -1.02
N ASP A 637 15.49 -3.22 -1.21
CA ASP A 637 14.84 -3.36 -2.52
C ASP A 637 13.61 -2.44 -2.67
N SER A 638 12.76 -2.72 -3.66
CA SER A 638 11.55 -1.93 -3.94
C SER A 638 10.54 -1.89 -2.80
N THR A 639 10.59 -2.82 -1.86
CA THR A 639 9.66 -2.87 -0.72
C THR A 639 9.96 -1.84 0.39
N LEU A 640 11.07 -1.10 0.27
CA LEU A 640 11.44 -0.01 1.17
C LEU A 640 11.19 1.39 0.56
N GLY A 641 10.33 1.50 -0.42
CA GLY A 641 10.05 2.76 -1.12
C GLY A 641 9.62 3.89 -0.18
N THR A 642 8.66 3.64 0.74
CA THR A 642 8.19 4.66 1.71
C THR A 642 9.28 5.05 2.72
N VAL A 643 10.07 4.10 3.19
CA VAL A 643 11.24 4.40 4.04
C VAL A 643 12.26 5.24 3.26
N GLY A 644 12.50 4.89 1.99
CA GLY A 644 13.34 5.69 1.10
C GLY A 644 12.84 7.11 0.92
N LEU A 645 11.54 7.33 0.74
CA LEU A 645 10.92 8.66 0.66
C LEU A 645 11.13 9.46 1.96
N ALA A 646 10.99 8.80 3.13
CA ALA A 646 11.25 9.43 4.42
C ALA A 646 12.73 9.82 4.58
N LEU A 647 13.65 8.98 4.11
CA LEU A 647 15.10 9.26 4.12
C LEU A 647 15.46 10.40 3.15
N GLU A 648 14.83 10.48 1.96
CA GLU A 648 15.00 11.60 1.03
C GLU A 648 14.53 12.91 1.67
N ALA A 649 13.34 12.91 2.29
CA ALA A 649 12.83 14.09 2.98
C ALA A 649 13.73 14.53 4.13
N ALA A 650 14.39 13.59 4.82
CA ALA A 650 15.34 13.89 5.88
C ALA A 650 16.69 14.43 5.37
N ALA A 651 17.18 13.92 4.24
CA ALA A 651 18.50 14.27 3.70
C ALA A 651 18.53 15.64 3.02
N ASP A 652 17.54 15.94 2.18
CA ASP A 652 17.50 17.16 1.36
C ASP A 652 16.69 18.29 2.00
N GLY A 653 16.18 18.03 3.23
CA GLY A 653 15.40 18.98 4.01
C GLY A 653 14.28 19.59 3.19
N GLY A 654 13.17 18.90 2.96
CA GLY A 654 12.06 19.30 2.08
C GLY A 654 11.93 20.81 1.76
N ALA A 655 11.11 21.20 0.82
CA ALA A 655 10.90 22.61 0.58
C ALA A 655 9.58 23.07 1.22
N THR A 656 9.66 24.03 2.13
CA THR A 656 8.50 24.75 2.64
C THR A 656 8.24 25.98 1.80
N ILE A 657 7.02 26.07 1.28
CA ILE A 657 6.54 27.18 0.45
C ILE A 657 5.47 27.91 1.25
N ALA A 658 5.83 29.08 1.79
CA ALA A 658 4.87 29.93 2.50
C ALA A 658 4.27 30.95 1.53
N ILE A 659 2.95 30.88 1.34
CA ILE A 659 2.18 31.86 0.54
C ILE A 659 1.50 32.83 1.50
N VAL A 660 1.97 34.05 1.53
CA VAL A 660 1.45 35.14 2.36
C VAL A 660 0.53 36.04 1.54
N GLY A 661 -0.73 36.07 1.90
CA GLY A 661 -1.71 36.88 1.20
C GLY A 661 -3.11 36.72 1.78
N PRO A 662 -4.01 37.71 1.58
CA PRO A 662 -5.38 37.65 2.09
C PRO A 662 -6.15 36.46 1.54
N GLN A 663 -7.00 35.88 2.38
CA GLN A 663 -7.92 34.84 1.93
C GLN A 663 -8.90 35.41 0.91
N GLY A 664 -9.14 34.68 -0.20
CA GLY A 664 -10.03 35.10 -1.29
C GLY A 664 -9.42 36.07 -2.30
N ASP A 665 -8.17 36.53 -2.12
CA ASP A 665 -7.46 37.32 -3.11
C ASP A 665 -7.03 36.48 -4.31
N ALA A 666 -7.31 36.95 -5.52
CA ALA A 666 -7.02 36.22 -6.76
C ALA A 666 -5.53 36.00 -7.02
N LYS A 667 -4.65 36.90 -6.59
CA LYS A 667 -3.18 36.72 -6.70
C LYS A 667 -2.68 35.68 -5.69
N THR A 668 -3.21 35.70 -4.48
CA THR A 668 -2.93 34.65 -3.47
C THR A 668 -3.34 33.28 -4.01
N ALA A 669 -4.54 33.16 -4.59
CA ALA A 669 -5.02 31.93 -5.21
C ALA A 669 -4.13 31.46 -6.38
N ALA A 670 -3.66 32.37 -7.22
CA ALA A 670 -2.76 32.05 -8.33
C ALA A 670 -1.39 31.55 -7.86
N LEU A 671 -0.82 32.14 -6.80
CA LEU A 671 0.44 31.67 -6.20
C LEU A 671 0.26 30.28 -5.58
N LEU A 672 -0.86 30.04 -4.87
CA LEU A 672 -1.17 28.72 -4.33
C LEU A 672 -1.30 27.66 -5.43
N ALA A 673 -2.06 27.96 -6.48
CA ALA A 673 -2.20 27.05 -7.62
C ALA A 673 -0.83 26.72 -8.27
N ALA A 674 0.04 27.71 -8.42
CA ALA A 674 1.40 27.50 -8.96
C ALA A 674 2.27 26.64 -8.00
N ALA A 675 2.19 26.89 -6.69
CA ALA A 675 2.91 26.13 -5.68
C ALA A 675 2.46 24.65 -5.66
N PHE A 676 1.17 24.39 -5.74
CA PHE A 676 0.63 23.05 -5.76
C PHE A 676 0.89 22.31 -7.09
N ALA A 677 0.75 22.99 -8.23
CA ALA A 677 0.97 22.39 -9.54
C ALA A 677 2.44 22.02 -9.82
N ALA A 678 3.39 22.67 -9.18
CA ALA A 678 4.81 22.38 -9.36
C ALA A 678 5.21 21.11 -8.57
N TYR A 679 5.85 20.14 -9.23
CA TYR A 679 6.42 19.00 -8.55
C TYR A 679 7.69 19.39 -7.78
N ARG A 680 7.76 18.94 -6.55
CA ARG A 680 9.00 18.87 -5.76
C ARG A 680 8.85 17.80 -4.66
N PRO A 681 9.85 16.93 -4.45
CA PRO A 681 9.84 15.96 -3.37
C PRO A 681 9.74 16.63 -2.00
N ALA A 682 9.00 16.01 -1.08
CA ALA A 682 8.80 16.49 0.30
C ALA A 682 8.40 17.99 0.38
N LYS A 683 7.66 18.47 -0.61
CA LYS A 683 7.12 19.83 -0.66
C LYS A 683 6.03 20.01 0.40
N ILE A 684 6.11 21.13 1.13
CA ILE A 684 5.06 21.57 2.07
C ILE A 684 4.61 22.96 1.65
N VAL A 685 3.31 23.16 1.48
CA VAL A 685 2.70 24.46 1.17
C VAL A 685 1.94 24.97 2.39
N VAL A 686 2.29 26.15 2.88
CA VAL A 686 1.64 26.79 4.02
C VAL A 686 0.99 28.10 3.60
N ARG A 687 -0.31 28.22 3.85
CA ARG A 687 -1.05 29.48 3.66
C ARG A 687 -0.88 30.36 4.89
N VAL A 688 -0.58 31.62 4.70
CA VAL A 688 -0.43 32.59 5.79
C VAL A 688 -1.25 33.83 5.50
N ASP A 689 -2.28 34.07 6.32
CA ASP A 689 -2.99 35.36 6.30
C ASP A 689 -2.07 36.44 6.90
N PRO A 690 -1.84 37.57 6.22
CA PRO A 690 -1.04 38.68 6.75
C PRO A 690 -1.50 39.17 8.13
N ALA A 691 -2.81 39.14 8.42
CA ALA A 691 -3.36 39.49 9.73
C ALA A 691 -2.88 38.56 10.85
N HIS A 692 -2.52 37.31 10.52
CA HIS A 692 -2.08 36.28 11.45
C HIS A 692 -0.60 35.90 11.27
N ALA A 693 0.15 36.56 10.38
CA ALA A 693 1.55 36.24 10.07
C ALA A 693 2.50 36.31 11.27
N LYS A 694 2.13 37.03 12.33
CA LYS A 694 2.92 37.14 13.58
C LYS A 694 2.65 35.99 14.56
N SER A 695 1.72 35.10 14.30
CA SER A 695 1.26 34.07 15.26
C SER A 695 2.04 32.75 15.23
N GLY A 696 3.22 32.69 14.62
CA GLY A 696 4.02 31.46 14.54
C GLY A 696 3.57 30.45 13.47
N ALA A 697 2.64 30.84 12.60
CA ALA A 697 2.13 29.98 11.52
C ALA A 697 3.08 29.86 10.31
N MET A 698 4.21 30.59 10.33
CA MET A 698 5.25 30.50 9.27
C MET A 698 6.50 29.80 9.78
N PRO A 699 7.23 29.07 8.90
CA PRO A 699 8.57 28.62 9.20
C PRO A 699 9.47 29.79 9.66
N THR A 700 10.32 29.58 10.64
CA THR A 700 11.13 30.64 11.26
C THR A 700 11.95 31.44 10.24
N ALA A 701 12.50 30.75 9.22
CA ALA A 701 13.25 31.40 8.14
C ALA A 701 12.32 32.30 7.30
N ALA A 702 11.12 31.86 6.96
CA ALA A 702 10.13 32.64 6.22
C ALA A 702 9.62 33.84 7.04
N GLN A 703 9.48 33.70 8.38
CA GLN A 703 9.13 34.82 9.27
C GLN A 703 10.18 35.94 9.21
N ALA A 704 11.46 35.60 9.29
CA ALA A 704 12.55 36.57 9.21
C ALA A 704 12.55 37.30 7.84
N MET A 705 12.35 36.59 6.75
CA MET A 705 12.26 37.18 5.41
C MET A 705 11.02 38.05 5.25
N TYR A 706 9.88 37.62 5.76
CA TYR A 706 8.64 38.40 5.75
C TYR A 706 8.82 39.72 6.53
N ALA A 707 9.45 39.66 7.72
CA ALA A 707 9.75 40.86 8.49
C ALA A 707 10.73 41.80 7.78
N ALA A 708 11.75 41.24 7.06
CA ALA A 708 12.74 42.01 6.32
C ALA A 708 12.22 42.66 5.03
N ALA A 709 11.20 42.06 4.42
CA ALA A 709 10.64 42.54 3.15
C ALA A 709 9.85 43.86 3.26
N GLY A 710 9.50 44.33 4.46
CA GLY A 710 8.84 45.62 4.70
C GLY A 710 7.33 45.63 4.47
N ARG A 711 6.74 46.72 3.92
CA ARG A 711 5.31 46.81 3.65
C ARG A 711 4.86 45.82 2.58
N HIS A 712 3.78 45.05 2.88
CA HIS A 712 3.30 43.97 2.06
C HIS A 712 1.92 44.28 1.49
N ASP A 713 1.89 45.14 0.49
CA ASP A 713 0.63 45.53 -0.21
C ASP A 713 0.19 44.50 -1.28
N ALA A 714 1.01 43.45 -1.52
CA ALA A 714 0.74 42.37 -2.46
C ALA A 714 1.09 40.99 -1.90
N PRO A 715 0.41 39.90 -2.34
CA PRO A 715 0.76 38.53 -1.97
C PRO A 715 2.18 38.17 -2.38
N LEU A 716 2.87 37.41 -1.51
CA LEU A 716 4.24 36.94 -1.68
C LEU A 716 4.36 35.46 -1.40
N ALA A 717 5.22 34.80 -2.17
CA ALA A 717 5.62 33.42 -1.95
C ALA A 717 7.08 33.35 -1.46
N PHE A 718 7.34 32.56 -0.42
CA PHE A 718 8.66 32.27 0.13
C PHE A 718 8.96 30.78 -0.08
N VAL A 719 10.07 30.47 -0.73
CA VAL A 719 10.51 29.08 -0.95
C VAL A 719 11.76 28.87 -0.10
N CYS A 720 11.65 28.01 0.92
CA CYS A 720 12.74 27.73 1.86
C CYS A 720 13.08 26.23 1.87
N ALA A 721 14.37 25.91 1.98
CA ALA A 721 14.85 24.55 2.18
C ALA A 721 15.89 24.57 3.33
N GLY A 722 15.61 23.90 4.43
CA GLY A 722 16.37 24.02 5.67
C GLY A 722 16.40 25.47 6.15
N THR A 723 17.60 26.04 6.35
CA THR A 723 17.80 27.42 6.79
C THR A 723 17.95 28.44 5.64
N ALA A 724 17.96 27.98 4.39
CA ALA A 724 18.12 28.82 3.21
C ALA A 724 16.77 29.10 2.56
N CYS A 725 16.54 30.36 2.13
CA CYS A 725 15.35 30.74 1.39
C CYS A 725 15.73 31.46 0.09
N ALA A 726 14.95 31.25 -0.96
CA ALA A 726 15.00 32.04 -2.18
C ALA A 726 14.48 33.47 -1.95
N ARG A 727 14.77 34.40 -2.88
CA ARG A 727 14.14 35.72 -2.86
C ARG A 727 12.61 35.57 -2.96
N PRO A 728 11.83 36.37 -2.20
CA PRO A 728 10.37 36.33 -2.29
C PRO A 728 9.88 36.58 -3.71
N VAL A 729 8.81 35.89 -4.11
CA VAL A 729 8.24 35.90 -5.45
C VAL A 729 6.77 36.30 -5.40
N SER A 730 6.33 37.20 -6.28
CA SER A 730 4.93 37.62 -6.43
C SER A 730 4.29 37.14 -7.74
N ASP A 731 5.08 36.60 -8.65
CA ASP A 731 4.62 36.06 -9.94
C ASP A 731 4.50 34.54 -9.90
N PRO A 732 3.34 33.95 -10.25
CA PRO A 732 3.12 32.50 -10.20
C PRO A 732 4.05 31.69 -11.12
N HIS A 733 4.42 32.24 -12.30
CA HIS A 733 5.31 31.55 -13.22
C HIS A 733 6.74 31.51 -12.69
N ALA A 734 7.23 32.64 -12.17
CA ALA A 734 8.53 32.70 -11.51
C ALA A 734 8.57 31.79 -10.26
N LEU A 735 7.46 31.70 -9.51
CA LEU A 735 7.37 30.79 -8.37
C LEU A 735 7.56 29.33 -8.78
N ALA A 736 6.88 28.87 -9.85
CA ALA A 736 7.05 27.49 -10.34
C ALA A 736 8.50 27.20 -10.74
N GLN A 737 9.20 28.15 -11.35
CA GLN A 737 10.62 28.02 -11.68
C GLN A 737 11.51 27.94 -10.43
N VAL A 738 11.25 28.79 -9.43
CA VAL A 738 12.01 28.77 -8.17
C VAL A 738 11.81 27.44 -7.45
N ILE A 739 10.58 26.92 -7.38
CA ILE A 739 10.29 25.60 -6.77
C ILE A 739 11.08 24.49 -7.47
N ALA A 740 11.17 24.54 -8.79
CA ALA A 740 11.86 23.52 -9.58
C ALA A 740 13.39 23.58 -9.46
N THR A 741 13.98 24.76 -9.19
CA THR A 741 15.44 24.97 -9.30
C THR A 741 16.14 25.32 -8.00
N PHE A 742 15.41 25.78 -6.97
CA PHE A 742 16.03 26.18 -5.71
C PHE A 742 16.59 24.99 -4.93
N MET A 743 17.91 25.01 -4.65
CA MET A 743 18.61 23.99 -3.88
C MET A 743 19.27 24.63 -2.65
N ALA A 744 19.13 24.03 -1.48
CA ALA A 744 19.86 24.44 -0.27
C ALA A 744 21.36 24.20 -0.50
N GLY A 745 22.14 25.23 -0.64
CA GLY A 745 23.57 25.16 -0.93
C GLY A 745 24.03 25.86 -2.21
N ALA A 746 23.12 26.12 -3.16
CA ALA A 746 23.44 26.92 -4.36
C ALA A 746 23.49 28.44 -4.07
N ALA A 747 23.02 28.88 -2.91
CA ALA A 747 22.96 30.30 -2.55
C ALA A 747 24.31 30.92 -2.13
N SER A 748 25.39 30.15 -1.97
CA SER A 748 26.70 30.69 -1.51
C SER A 748 27.66 31.09 -2.63
N SER A 749 27.30 30.86 -3.92
CA SER A 749 28.19 31.18 -5.05
C SER A 749 27.75 32.40 -5.90
N ALA A 750 26.66 33.09 -5.54
CA ALA A 750 26.18 34.27 -6.26
C ALA A 750 26.15 35.55 -5.40
N SER A 751 27.25 35.85 -4.72
CA SER A 751 27.40 37.18 -4.12
C SER A 751 28.82 37.67 -4.23
N THR A 752 28.98 38.69 -5.01
CA THR A 752 29.96 39.76 -5.10
C THR A 752 30.84 39.72 -6.38
N PRO A 753 30.71 40.69 -7.28
CA PRO A 753 31.77 40.91 -8.27
C PRO A 753 32.97 41.43 -7.53
N ALA A 754 34.04 40.63 -7.48
CA ALA A 754 35.31 41.02 -6.93
C ALA A 754 35.87 42.25 -7.66
N ARG A 755 36.04 43.34 -6.93
CA ARG A 755 36.79 44.50 -7.31
C ARG A 755 38.22 44.05 -7.65
N LYS A 756 38.65 44.27 -8.90
CA LYS A 756 40.02 44.05 -9.35
C LYS A 756 41.00 44.80 -8.45
N PRO A 757 42.06 44.20 -7.91
CA PRO A 757 43.16 44.92 -7.35
C PRO A 757 44.06 45.49 -8.48
N ARG A 758 44.44 46.74 -8.33
CA ARG A 758 45.44 47.41 -9.17
C ARG A 758 46.78 46.69 -9.06
N THR A 759 47.38 46.41 -10.18
CA THR A 759 48.78 45.96 -10.32
C THR A 759 49.75 47.08 -10.00
N GLU A 760 50.73 46.85 -9.15
CA GLU A 760 52.08 47.45 -9.20
C GLU A 760 53.16 46.36 -8.99
N PRO A 761 54.30 46.50 -9.66
CA PRO A 761 55.22 45.41 -9.85
C PRO A 761 56.41 45.49 -8.88
N SER A 762 57.04 44.40 -8.49
CA SER A 762 58.48 44.25 -8.42
C SER A 762 58.93 42.97 -7.69
N SER A 763 59.87 42.32 -8.37
CA SER A 763 61.14 41.65 -7.96
C SER A 763 61.04 40.25 -7.35
N GLU A 764 61.51 39.31 -8.12
CA GLU A 764 62.15 38.03 -7.72
C GLU A 764 63.32 38.19 -6.77
N PRO A 765 63.78 37.18 -6.02
CA PRO A 765 64.39 36.03 -6.68
C PRO A 765 64.15 34.65 -6.03
N SER A 766 64.41 33.68 -6.87
CA SER A 766 64.55 32.24 -6.71
C SER A 766 65.26 31.75 -5.42
N PHE A 767 64.74 30.57 -4.91
CA PHE A 767 65.64 29.48 -4.45
C PHE A 767 64.95 28.11 -4.62
N LYS A 768 65.66 27.23 -5.34
CA LYS A 768 65.41 25.76 -5.38
C LYS A 768 65.90 25.14 -4.08
N VAL A 769 65.29 24.03 -3.62
CA VAL A 769 65.87 22.74 -3.26
C VAL A 769 64.76 21.74 -3.00
N GLN A 770 64.77 20.71 -3.71
CA GLN A 770 64.63 19.25 -3.58
C GLN A 770 64.59 18.70 -2.13
N LEU A 771 63.56 17.94 -1.82
CA LEU A 771 63.55 16.48 -1.58
C LEU A 771 62.12 16.01 -1.46
#